data_d42a07bc1c66032d20c0876afe4ff127
#
_entry.id   d42a07bc1c66032d20c0876afe4ff127
#
_cell.length_a   1.000
_cell.length_b   1.000
_cell.length_c   1.000
_cell.angle_alpha   90.00
_cell.angle_beta   90.00
_cell.angle_gamma   90.00
#
_symmetry.space_group_name_H-M   'P 1'
#
loop_
_entity.id
_entity.type
_entity.pdbx_description
1 polymer ?
#
loop_
_entity_poly.entity_id
_entity_poly.type
_entity_poly.pdbx_seq_one_letter_code
_entity_poly.pdbx_strand_id
1 'polypeptide(L)'
;MKEACALRGTLSLFLLPWGPGCPAPLRDQDTPETQRHLAPRFCLFSLYFPSCIMIQEPKDRPRDLTMAIFIILSLCSVLVTGMGEGGSDKGVEREGEPGQPPRCPSVSPSAQPWTHPSQSQLFADLSREELTAVTSFLTQQLGPGLVDAAQARPSDNCIFSVELHLPPKAAALAHLDKGSPPPAREALAIIFFGGQPQPNVSELVVGPLPRPSYLRDVTVERYRGPIPYHRRPVLLREYLDIDRLIFDRELPQAAGLLHHCCFYQRQGQNLVTMNTAPRGLQSGDRATWFGLYYNISGAGFFLHPVGLELLVDHKALDPARWTIQKVFFQGRYYESLAQLEDQFEAGLVNVVLVPDNGTGGSWSLKPQGPPGPPPPLQFYPQGPRFGVQGSRVTSSLWTFSFGLGAFSGPRIFDIRFQGERLAYEISLQEALAVYGGNSPSALRSRYTDGGFGLGHFSSTLTRGVDCPYGATYVDWHFLLESHTPKTIHDAICVFEQNQGLPLRRHHSDIHSRYFGGLAETVLVVRSVSTMLNYDYVWDMIFHPNGAIEVRLHATGYISSAFLFGAARRYGNRVGEHTLGTVHTHSAHFKVDLDVGGLENWVWAEDMTYVPMAVPWSPEHQVQRLQVTRKLLETEEQASFPPGGARPRYVYLAGNHSNKWGHPRGYRIQVLSFAGEPLPQNSSLERAFSWGRYELAVTQRKEEERSSTSIYNLNDPWSPTVDFADFINNETIAGQDLVAWVTAGFLHIPHAEDVPNTVTVGNSVGFFLRPYNFFDQDPSFESADSVYFQGDQDAGACEVNPLACLPQAAACAPDLPAFSHGGFSHN
;
A
#
# COMPACT_ATOMS: atom_id res chain seq x y z
N MET A 1 35.02 -51.96 6.36
CA MET A 1 34.86 -52.78 7.54
C MET A 1 33.73 -52.06 8.32
N LYS A 2 32.53 -52.52 8.20
CA LYS A 2 31.79 -53.39 9.10
C LYS A 2 31.65 -52.75 10.50
N GLU A 3 30.53 -52.47 11.12
CA GLU A 3 29.18 -53.04 11.20
C GLU A 3 28.27 -51.99 11.85
N ALA A 4 27.07 -51.64 11.41
CA ALA A 4 25.77 -52.27 11.54
C ALA A 4 25.36 -52.58 13.00
N CYS A 5 24.35 -51.86 13.44
CA CYS A 5 23.25 -52.52 14.19
C CYS A 5 21.99 -51.61 14.21
N ALA A 6 20.93 -52.20 13.70
CA ALA A 6 19.57 -51.68 13.64
C ALA A 6 18.80 -51.99 14.93
N LEU A 7 17.82 -51.16 15.29
CA LEU A 7 16.68 -51.61 16.06
C LEU A 7 15.39 -50.93 15.55
N ARG A 8 14.54 -51.75 14.99
CA ARG A 8 13.15 -51.48 14.58
C ARG A 8 12.26 -51.50 15.83
N GLY A 9 11.37 -50.55 15.91
CA GLY A 9 10.21 -50.58 16.79
C GLY A 9 8.97 -50.29 15.97
N THR A 10 8.24 -51.31 15.63
CA THR A 10 6.94 -51.32 14.95
C THR A 10 5.83 -50.87 15.91
N LEU A 11 4.99 -49.92 15.49
CA LEU A 11 3.65 -49.77 16.08
C LEU A 11 2.62 -49.88 14.97
N SER A 12 1.77 -50.90 15.13
CA SER A 12 0.70 -51.28 14.21
C SER A 12 -0.49 -50.31 14.33
N LEU A 13 -0.97 -49.82 13.19
CA LEU A 13 -2.28 -49.22 13.04
C LEU A 13 -3.31 -50.30 12.72
N PHE A 14 -4.38 -50.32 13.49
CA PHE A 14 -5.58 -51.08 13.18
C PHE A 14 -6.46 -50.33 12.19
N LEU A 15 -6.62 -50.89 11.02
CA LEU A 15 -7.69 -50.58 10.07
C LEU A 15 -8.81 -51.58 10.26
N LEU A 16 -10.05 -51.12 10.37
CA LEU A 16 -11.24 -51.91 10.12
C LEU A 16 -12.08 -51.23 9.02
N PRO A 17 -12.67 -52.03 8.12
CA PRO A 17 -13.33 -51.54 6.92
C PRO A 17 -14.82 -51.36 7.09
N TRP A 18 -15.42 -50.38 6.42
CA TRP A 18 -16.84 -50.32 6.15
C TRP A 18 -17.09 -50.34 4.65
N GLY A 19 -17.78 -51.35 4.17
CA GLY A 19 -18.30 -51.48 2.82
C GLY A 19 -19.76 -51.01 2.74
N PRO A 20 -20.42 -51.12 1.58
CA PRO A 20 -21.14 -50.03 0.94
C PRO A 20 -22.68 -50.14 0.99
N GLY A 21 -23.35 -49.03 0.74
CA GLY A 21 -24.81 -48.98 0.56
C GLY A 21 -25.35 -47.63 0.18
N CYS A 22 -25.48 -47.35 -1.12
CA CYS A 22 -26.44 -46.40 -1.65
C CYS A 22 -27.86 -46.97 -1.60
N PRO A 23 -28.92 -46.12 -1.54
CA PRO A 23 -29.49 -45.56 -2.77
C PRO A 23 -30.05 -44.14 -2.68
N ALA A 24 -30.06 -43.45 -3.83
CA ALA A 24 -30.87 -42.31 -4.19
C ALA A 24 -32.23 -42.74 -4.75
N PRO A 25 -33.12 -41.86 -5.25
CA PRO A 25 -33.63 -40.57 -4.87
C PRO A 25 -35.16 -40.55 -4.80
N LEU A 26 -35.80 -39.46 -4.35
CA LEU A 26 -37.18 -39.13 -4.73
C LEU A 26 -37.48 -37.64 -4.75
N ARG A 27 -38.27 -37.30 -5.74
CA ARG A 27 -38.79 -36.06 -6.30
C ARG A 27 -39.79 -35.31 -5.40
N ASP A 28 -39.83 -34.01 -5.69
CA ASP A 28 -40.94 -33.09 -5.88
C ASP A 28 -42.28 -33.31 -5.17
N GLN A 29 -42.82 -32.27 -4.59
CA GLN A 29 -44.06 -31.60 -5.04
C GLN A 29 -44.53 -30.50 -4.05
N ASP A 30 -44.73 -29.30 -4.63
CA ASP A 30 -45.85 -28.38 -4.55
C ASP A 30 -46.46 -27.89 -3.17
N THR A 31 -46.38 -26.58 -3.07
CA THR A 31 -47.22 -25.49 -2.56
C THR A 31 -48.73 -25.80 -2.32
N PRO A 32 -49.60 -24.88 -1.73
CA PRO A 32 -49.40 -23.50 -1.26
C PRO A 32 -50.17 -23.09 0.06
N GLU A 33 -49.96 -21.81 0.46
CA GLU A 33 -50.88 -20.89 1.15
C GLU A 33 -51.44 -21.19 2.56
N THR A 34 -51.19 -20.32 3.48
CA THR A 34 -52.12 -19.31 4.00
C THR A 34 -51.55 -18.48 5.17
N GLN A 35 -51.88 -17.22 5.12
CA GLN A 35 -51.64 -16.17 6.10
C GLN A 35 -52.04 -16.47 7.52
N ARG A 36 -51.31 -15.94 8.52
CA ARG A 36 -51.87 -15.11 9.63
C ARG A 36 -50.79 -14.48 10.51
N HIS A 37 -51.03 -13.23 10.80
CA HIS A 37 -50.31 -12.34 11.70
C HIS A 37 -50.03 -12.89 13.07
N LEU A 38 -48.89 -12.54 13.67
CA LEU A 38 -48.77 -12.05 15.03
C LEU A 38 -47.35 -11.52 15.31
N ALA A 39 -47.29 -10.41 16.03
CA ALA A 39 -46.12 -9.55 16.27
C ALA A 39 -45.15 -10.09 17.36
N PRO A 40 -44.05 -9.37 17.67
CA PRO A 40 -42.79 -10.00 18.07
C PRO A 40 -42.62 -10.12 19.58
N ARG A 41 -41.86 -11.13 19.97
CA ARG A 41 -41.29 -11.22 21.34
C ARG A 41 -39.76 -11.23 21.24
N PHE A 42 -39.18 -10.25 21.89
CA PHE A 42 -37.74 -10.17 22.18
C PHE A 42 -37.27 -11.41 22.96
N CYS A 43 -36.20 -12.01 22.53
CA CYS A 43 -35.39 -12.89 23.36
C CYS A 43 -33.93 -12.42 23.35
N LEU A 44 -33.49 -11.90 24.47
CA LEU A 44 -32.09 -11.68 24.83
C LEU A 44 -31.40 -13.04 24.96
N PHE A 45 -30.36 -13.30 24.19
CA PHE A 45 -29.43 -14.37 24.47
C PHE A 45 -28.16 -13.78 25.09
N SER A 46 -28.01 -14.08 26.39
CA SER A 46 -26.78 -13.89 27.15
C SER A 46 -25.86 -15.07 26.87
N LEU A 47 -24.65 -14.83 26.40
CA LEU A 47 -23.61 -15.84 26.27
C LEU A 47 -22.81 -15.92 27.58
N TYR A 48 -22.95 -17.04 28.26
CA TYR A 48 -22.14 -17.47 29.40
C TYR A 48 -20.82 -18.10 28.91
N PHE A 49 -19.73 -17.65 29.49
CA PHE A 49 -18.48 -18.41 29.53
C PHE A 49 -18.38 -19.16 30.89
N PRO A 50 -18.00 -20.42 30.92
CA PRO A 50 -17.65 -21.08 32.16
C PRO A 50 -16.15 -21.20 32.33
N SER A 51 -15.63 -20.63 33.43
CA SER A 51 -14.37 -21.07 33.99
C SER A 51 -14.55 -21.17 35.50
N CYS A 52 -14.88 -22.35 35.97
CA CYS A 52 -14.81 -22.72 37.37
C CYS A 52 -13.36 -23.06 37.74
N ILE A 53 -12.81 -22.30 38.67
CA ILE A 53 -11.76 -22.80 39.56
C ILE A 53 -12.31 -22.68 40.97
N MET A 54 -12.57 -23.81 41.59
CA MET A 54 -12.85 -23.91 43.01
C MET A 54 -11.56 -23.77 43.80
N ILE A 55 -11.54 -22.80 44.69
CA ILE A 55 -10.58 -22.77 45.81
C ILE A 55 -11.41 -22.85 47.08
N GLN A 56 -11.17 -23.92 47.85
CA GLN A 56 -11.70 -24.16 49.17
C GLN A 56 -11.10 -23.18 50.18
N GLU A 57 -11.93 -22.49 50.91
CA GLU A 57 -11.54 -21.73 52.10
C GLU A 57 -11.28 -22.67 53.30
N PRO A 58 -10.28 -22.37 54.15
CA PRO A 58 -10.25 -22.83 55.54
C PRO A 58 -10.85 -21.73 56.47
N LYS A 59 -11.77 -22.16 57.29
CA LYS A 59 -12.27 -21.41 58.44
C LYS A 59 -11.14 -21.34 59.51
N ASP A 60 -10.87 -20.15 59.99
CA ASP A 60 -10.85 -19.74 61.38
C ASP A 60 -10.19 -18.37 61.59
N ARG A 61 -10.86 -17.60 62.44
CA ARG A 61 -10.81 -16.20 62.78
C ARG A 61 -9.52 -15.70 63.48
N PRO A 62 -9.36 -14.36 63.73
CA PRO A 62 -10.39 -13.49 64.32
C PRO A 62 -10.60 -12.08 63.73
N ARG A 63 -11.79 -11.56 63.91
CA ARG A 63 -12.19 -10.15 63.80
C ARG A 63 -11.39 -9.33 64.82
N ASP A 64 -10.76 -8.24 64.40
CA ASP A 64 -10.49 -6.99 65.10
C ASP A 64 -9.32 -6.19 64.43
N LEU A 65 -9.39 -5.84 63.19
CA LEU A 65 -8.48 -4.87 62.60
C LEU A 65 -9.07 -3.95 61.53
N THR A 66 -10.39 -4.01 61.31
CA THR A 66 -11.05 -3.23 60.25
C THR A 66 -11.76 -1.98 60.73
N MET A 67 -11.64 -1.62 61.99
CA MET A 67 -12.26 -0.42 62.58
C MET A 67 -11.27 0.70 62.95
N ALA A 68 -9.97 0.48 62.80
CA ALA A 68 -8.98 1.50 63.12
C ALA A 68 -8.53 2.39 61.94
N ILE A 69 -8.87 2.01 60.70
CA ILE A 69 -8.49 2.77 59.53
C ILE A 69 -9.55 3.78 59.06
N PHE A 70 -10.82 3.60 59.47
CA PHE A 70 -11.91 4.52 59.13
C PHE A 70 -12.07 5.73 60.05
N ILE A 71 -11.35 5.81 61.19
CA ILE A 71 -11.44 6.93 62.15
C ILE A 71 -10.31 7.97 61.94
N ILE A 72 -9.27 7.65 61.21
CA ILE A 72 -8.16 8.62 60.95
C ILE A 72 -8.41 9.48 59.71
N LEU A 73 -9.35 9.13 58.83
CA LEU A 73 -9.69 9.91 57.66
C LEU A 73 -10.85 10.90 57.80
N SER A 74 -11.41 11.05 59.04
CA SER A 74 -12.57 11.92 59.27
C SER A 74 -12.28 13.13 60.17
N LEU A 75 -11.02 13.39 60.53
CA LEU A 75 -10.65 14.46 61.52
C LEU A 75 -9.71 15.55 61.01
N CYS A 76 -9.44 15.63 59.68
CA CYS A 76 -8.62 16.71 59.08
C CYS A 76 -9.37 17.68 58.16
N SER A 77 -10.68 17.85 58.32
CA SER A 77 -11.46 18.82 57.55
C SER A 77 -12.22 19.82 58.40
N VAL A 78 -11.56 20.47 59.36
CA VAL A 78 -12.04 21.75 59.93
C VAL A 78 -10.83 22.46 60.53
N LEU A 79 -10.36 23.53 59.91
CA LEU A 79 -9.75 24.72 60.47
C LEU A 79 -8.76 25.34 59.43
N VAL A 80 -9.24 26.27 58.68
CA VAL A 80 -8.66 27.60 58.50
C VAL A 80 -9.67 28.45 57.77
N THR A 81 -10.45 29.19 58.57
CA THR A 81 -11.09 30.43 58.13
C THR A 81 -10.41 31.56 58.88
N GLY A 82 -10.03 32.61 58.17
CA GLY A 82 -9.94 33.89 58.82
C GLY A 82 -8.85 34.83 58.35
N MET A 83 -9.26 35.93 57.83
CA MET A 83 -8.69 37.28 57.83
C MET A 83 -7.59 37.60 56.77
N GLY A 84 -7.91 38.52 55.86
CA GLY A 84 -7.67 39.92 55.91
C GLY A 84 -8.16 40.69 54.68
N GLU A 85 -8.80 41.74 54.99
CA GLU A 85 -9.40 42.76 54.14
C GLU A 85 -8.42 43.65 53.36
N GLY A 86 -8.88 44.14 52.24
CA GLY A 86 -8.59 45.52 51.86
C GLY A 86 -8.35 45.86 50.43
N GLY A 87 -9.28 46.57 49.79
CA GLY A 87 -8.96 47.41 48.66
C GLY A 87 -9.90 47.33 47.47
N SER A 88 -10.90 48.12 47.46
CA SER A 88 -11.83 48.40 46.40
C SER A 88 -11.18 49.06 45.17
N ASP A 89 -11.55 48.65 43.98
CA ASP A 89 -11.87 49.62 42.93
C ASP A 89 -12.89 49.03 41.97
N LYS A 90 -13.95 49.87 41.70
CA LYS A 90 -15.10 49.51 40.87
C LYS A 90 -14.77 49.77 39.41
N GLY A 91 -14.56 48.75 38.61
CA GLY A 91 -14.68 48.82 37.16
C GLY A 91 -15.98 48.15 36.74
N VAL A 92 -16.82 48.91 36.05
CA VAL A 92 -18.09 48.45 35.43
C VAL A 92 -17.71 47.54 34.27
N GLU A 93 -17.92 46.25 34.42
CA GLU A 93 -17.85 45.31 33.30
C GLU A 93 -19.10 45.47 32.44
N ARG A 94 -18.90 45.90 31.21
CA ARG A 94 -19.85 45.67 30.11
C ARG A 94 -19.71 44.21 29.71
N GLU A 95 -20.84 43.47 29.76
CA GLU A 95 -20.94 42.20 29.09
C GLU A 95 -20.64 42.39 27.58
N GLY A 96 -19.46 42.02 27.17
CA GLY A 96 -19.06 41.90 25.76
C GLY A 96 -19.50 40.57 25.21
N GLU A 97 -20.07 40.56 24.01
CA GLU A 97 -20.24 39.37 23.20
C GLU A 97 -18.96 38.51 23.22
N PRO A 98 -19.02 37.17 23.20
CA PRO A 98 -17.85 36.34 23.17
C PRO A 98 -17.07 36.65 21.90
N GLY A 99 -15.96 37.39 22.04
CA GLY A 99 -15.09 37.76 20.94
C GLY A 99 -14.51 36.51 20.29
N GLN A 100 -14.44 36.50 18.97
CA GLN A 100 -13.72 35.45 18.23
C GLN A 100 -12.29 35.35 18.76
N PRO A 101 -11.77 34.12 18.95
CA PRO A 101 -10.39 33.94 19.38
C PRO A 101 -9.43 34.64 18.36
N PRO A 102 -8.30 35.20 18.83
CA PRO A 102 -7.35 35.84 17.95
C PRO A 102 -6.83 34.86 16.90
N ARG A 103 -6.55 35.36 15.70
CA ARG A 103 -5.94 34.54 14.65
C ARG A 103 -4.52 34.16 15.05
N CYS A 104 -4.13 32.92 14.70
CA CYS A 104 -2.79 32.46 14.92
C CYS A 104 -1.79 33.33 14.16
N PRO A 105 -0.65 33.71 14.77
CA PRO A 105 0.39 34.44 14.04
C PRO A 105 0.87 33.57 12.87
N SER A 106 1.04 34.21 11.70
CA SER A 106 1.68 33.52 10.58
C SER A 106 3.13 33.25 10.94
N VAL A 107 3.49 31.98 11.09
CA VAL A 107 4.86 31.59 11.42
C VAL A 107 5.67 31.62 10.14
N SER A 108 6.64 32.52 10.07
CA SER A 108 7.69 32.43 9.05
C SER A 108 8.43 31.11 9.24
N PRO A 109 8.67 30.33 8.18
CA PRO A 109 9.40 29.07 8.32
C PRO A 109 10.74 29.34 9.02
N SER A 110 11.04 28.56 10.06
CA SER A 110 12.31 28.64 10.77
C SER A 110 13.45 28.45 9.77
N ALA A 111 14.57 29.17 9.95
CA ALA A 111 15.73 29.05 9.09
C ALA A 111 16.13 27.58 8.94
N GLN A 112 16.00 27.04 7.74
CA GLN A 112 16.32 25.65 7.45
C GLN A 112 17.84 25.44 7.50
N PRO A 113 18.32 24.29 7.97
CA PRO A 113 19.74 23.93 7.87
C PRO A 113 20.17 23.98 6.41
N TRP A 114 21.28 24.63 6.15
CA TRP A 114 21.79 24.76 4.80
C TRP A 114 22.22 23.41 4.25
N THR A 115 21.64 22.97 3.12
CA THR A 115 22.04 21.76 2.39
C THR A 115 22.63 22.17 1.04
N HIS A 116 23.67 21.47 0.61
CA HIS A 116 24.30 21.77 -0.68
C HIS A 116 23.31 21.48 -1.82
N PRO A 117 23.01 22.42 -2.73
CA PRO A 117 22.00 22.24 -3.78
C PRO A 117 22.18 20.98 -4.64
N SER A 118 23.43 20.56 -4.91
CA SER A 118 23.71 19.37 -5.70
C SER A 118 23.24 18.06 -5.05
N GLN A 119 23.19 18.00 -3.72
CA GLN A 119 22.71 16.81 -3.00
C GLN A 119 21.20 16.63 -3.14
N SER A 120 20.44 17.72 -3.22
CA SER A 120 18.99 17.63 -3.41
C SER A 120 18.60 17.22 -4.84
N GLN A 121 19.47 17.39 -5.81
CA GLN A 121 19.19 17.10 -7.22
C GLN A 121 19.55 15.67 -7.63
N LEU A 122 20.43 14.96 -6.89
CA LEU A 122 20.92 13.64 -7.28
C LEU A 122 19.80 12.63 -7.54
N PHE A 123 18.79 12.61 -6.66
CA PHE A 123 17.66 11.70 -6.72
C PHE A 123 16.34 12.39 -7.09
N ALA A 124 16.36 13.69 -7.35
CA ALA A 124 15.16 14.43 -7.72
C ALA A 124 14.60 13.93 -9.05
N ASP A 125 13.30 13.77 -9.15
CA ASP A 125 12.65 13.47 -10.41
C ASP A 125 12.94 14.56 -11.45
N LEU A 126 12.75 14.24 -12.72
CA LEU A 126 13.06 15.18 -13.80
C LEU A 126 12.15 16.41 -13.73
N SER A 127 12.73 17.60 -13.87
CA SER A 127 11.97 18.81 -13.98
C SER A 127 11.24 18.91 -15.33
N ARG A 128 10.26 19.79 -15.41
CA ARG A 128 9.53 20.05 -16.66
C ARG A 128 10.47 20.46 -17.79
N GLU A 129 11.50 21.25 -17.48
CA GLU A 129 12.51 21.73 -18.44
C GLU A 129 13.40 20.57 -18.91
N GLU A 130 13.84 19.69 -18.00
CA GLU A 130 14.63 18.51 -18.34
C GLU A 130 13.83 17.56 -19.23
N LEU A 131 12.57 17.26 -18.87
CA LEU A 131 11.66 16.42 -19.68
C LEU A 131 11.49 17.00 -21.10
N THR A 132 11.29 18.32 -21.21
CA THR A 132 11.16 19.01 -22.50
C THR A 132 12.46 18.93 -23.30
N ALA A 133 13.61 19.11 -22.66
CA ALA A 133 14.92 19.04 -23.32
C ALA A 133 15.19 17.62 -23.87
N VAL A 134 14.87 16.56 -23.09
CA VAL A 134 15.02 15.15 -23.51
C VAL A 134 14.10 14.87 -24.70
N THR A 135 12.82 15.27 -24.64
CA THR A 135 11.87 15.04 -25.74
C THR A 135 12.31 15.73 -27.01
N SER A 136 12.75 16.99 -26.91
CA SER A 136 13.26 17.75 -28.06
C SER A 136 14.50 17.10 -28.67
N PHE A 137 15.43 16.63 -27.83
CA PHE A 137 16.63 15.94 -28.27
C PHE A 137 16.30 14.60 -28.98
N LEU A 138 15.42 13.78 -28.37
CA LEU A 138 14.99 12.52 -28.98
C LEU A 138 14.28 12.74 -30.34
N THR A 139 13.40 13.74 -30.43
CA THR A 139 12.73 14.08 -31.68
C THR A 139 13.74 14.51 -32.78
N GLN A 140 14.77 15.24 -32.39
CA GLN A 140 15.84 15.62 -33.31
C GLN A 140 16.69 14.43 -33.76
N GLN A 141 17.05 13.53 -32.84
CA GLN A 141 17.96 12.42 -33.11
C GLN A 141 17.27 11.26 -33.85
N LEU A 142 16.02 10.92 -33.47
CA LEU A 142 15.26 9.82 -34.07
C LEU A 142 14.48 10.22 -35.32
N GLY A 143 14.40 11.52 -35.61
CA GLY A 143 13.87 12.09 -36.87
C GLY A 143 12.35 12.32 -36.87
N PRO A 144 11.79 12.80 -37.99
CA PRO A 144 10.42 13.29 -38.12
C PRO A 144 9.37 12.15 -38.10
N GLY A 145 9.78 10.89 -38.00
CA GLY A 145 8.88 9.74 -37.94
C GLY A 145 8.31 9.47 -36.54
N LEU A 146 8.68 10.27 -35.51
CA LEU A 146 8.07 10.18 -34.19
C LEU A 146 6.73 10.90 -34.13
N VAL A 147 5.68 10.15 -33.78
CA VAL A 147 4.33 10.68 -33.56
C VAL A 147 4.14 10.93 -32.07
N ASP A 148 3.39 11.97 -31.69
CA ASP A 148 3.01 12.18 -30.30
C ASP A 148 2.23 10.95 -29.80
N ALA A 149 2.67 10.34 -28.70
CA ALA A 149 2.08 9.12 -28.17
C ALA A 149 0.59 9.26 -27.86
N ALA A 150 0.11 10.47 -27.54
CA ALA A 150 -1.32 10.75 -27.35
C ALA A 150 -2.16 10.53 -28.62
N GLN A 151 -1.51 10.52 -29.79
CA GLN A 151 -2.15 10.33 -31.12
C GLN A 151 -1.63 9.07 -31.83
N ALA A 152 -0.59 8.44 -31.32
CA ALA A 152 0.11 7.35 -31.99
C ALA A 152 -0.78 6.08 -32.08
N ARG A 153 -0.78 5.47 -33.26
CA ARG A 153 -1.33 4.14 -33.50
C ARG A 153 -0.28 3.06 -33.18
N PRO A 154 -0.68 1.80 -33.04
CA PRO A 154 0.29 0.72 -32.83
C PRO A 154 1.35 0.60 -33.93
N SER A 155 1.07 1.11 -35.16
CA SER A 155 2.01 1.14 -36.28
C SER A 155 2.99 2.32 -36.30
N ASP A 156 2.88 3.23 -35.36
CA ASP A 156 3.70 4.44 -35.33
C ASP A 156 4.87 4.30 -34.37
N ASN A 157 5.90 5.13 -34.57
CA ASN A 157 6.98 5.29 -33.62
C ASN A 157 6.62 6.42 -32.65
N CYS A 158 6.80 6.20 -31.35
CA CYS A 158 6.49 7.23 -30.36
C CYS A 158 7.37 7.12 -29.11
N ILE A 159 7.55 8.26 -28.43
CA ILE A 159 8.12 8.30 -27.08
C ILE A 159 7.02 7.90 -26.11
N PHE A 160 7.16 6.73 -25.46
CA PHE A 160 6.18 6.26 -24.50
C PHE A 160 6.34 6.95 -23.14
N SER A 161 7.56 6.95 -22.59
CA SER A 161 7.84 7.60 -21.30
C SER A 161 9.25 8.13 -21.23
N VAL A 162 9.44 9.12 -20.33
CA VAL A 162 10.76 9.61 -19.93
C VAL A 162 10.76 9.80 -18.42
N GLU A 163 11.74 9.19 -17.73
CA GLU A 163 11.90 9.34 -16.29
C GLU A 163 13.40 9.42 -15.90
N LEU A 164 13.70 9.71 -14.63
CA LEU A 164 15.06 9.78 -14.13
C LEU A 164 15.76 8.44 -14.26
N HIS A 165 16.93 8.43 -14.90
CA HIS A 165 17.87 7.31 -14.86
C HIS A 165 18.78 7.47 -13.64
N LEU A 166 18.64 6.59 -12.64
CA LEU A 166 19.45 6.65 -11.42
C LEU A 166 20.91 6.32 -11.72
N PRO A 167 21.86 7.06 -11.13
CA PRO A 167 23.29 6.74 -11.26
C PRO A 167 23.62 5.43 -10.54
N PRO A 168 24.76 4.79 -10.90
CA PRO A 168 25.28 3.67 -10.11
C PRO A 168 25.51 4.06 -8.64
N LYS A 169 25.16 3.15 -7.70
CA LYS A 169 25.26 3.40 -6.24
C LYS A 169 26.67 3.88 -5.84
N ALA A 170 27.71 3.25 -6.38
CA ALA A 170 29.09 3.64 -6.06
C ALA A 170 29.40 5.09 -6.44
N ALA A 171 28.91 5.58 -7.58
CA ALA A 171 29.09 6.96 -8.01
C ALA A 171 28.29 7.93 -7.14
N ALA A 172 27.05 7.56 -6.79
CA ALA A 172 26.21 8.34 -5.89
C ALA A 172 26.86 8.48 -4.50
N LEU A 173 27.35 7.37 -3.92
CA LEU A 173 28.01 7.36 -2.61
C LEU A 173 29.34 8.14 -2.63
N ALA A 174 30.10 8.08 -3.72
CA ALA A 174 31.32 8.88 -3.86
C ALA A 174 31.03 10.39 -3.79
N HIS A 175 29.89 10.82 -4.36
CA HIS A 175 29.44 12.20 -4.25
C HIS A 175 28.93 12.54 -2.83
N LEU A 176 28.05 11.70 -2.31
CA LEU A 176 27.36 11.98 -1.03
C LEU A 176 28.27 11.93 0.19
N ASP A 177 29.27 11.03 0.19
CA ASP A 177 30.09 10.74 1.36
C ASP A 177 31.53 11.26 1.24
N LYS A 178 32.06 11.36 0.02
CA LYS A 178 33.47 11.75 -0.22
C LYS A 178 33.60 13.10 -0.90
N GLY A 179 32.48 13.77 -1.22
CA GLY A 179 32.49 15.08 -1.90
C GLY A 179 33.03 15.05 -3.34
N SER A 180 33.04 13.87 -3.97
CA SER A 180 33.36 13.77 -5.41
C SER A 180 32.37 14.57 -6.25
N PRO A 181 32.72 15.02 -7.46
CA PRO A 181 31.76 15.66 -8.35
C PRO A 181 30.49 14.80 -8.50
N PRO A 182 29.30 15.44 -8.63
CA PRO A 182 28.07 14.67 -8.84
C PRO A 182 28.16 13.89 -10.14
N PRO A 183 27.65 12.65 -10.18
CA PRO A 183 27.53 11.90 -11.42
C PRO A 183 26.65 12.63 -12.43
N ALA A 184 26.85 12.39 -13.71
CA ALA A 184 26.02 12.97 -14.76
C ALA A 184 24.55 12.58 -14.50
N ARG A 185 23.67 13.59 -14.57
CA ARG A 185 22.24 13.38 -14.49
C ARG A 185 21.74 12.92 -15.84
N GLU A 186 20.99 11.84 -15.90
CA GLU A 186 20.52 11.17 -17.12
C GLU A 186 19.03 10.86 -17.04
N ALA A 187 18.39 10.73 -18.20
CA ALA A 187 17.03 10.25 -18.34
C ALA A 187 16.97 8.87 -18.99
N LEU A 188 16.01 8.06 -18.59
CA LEU A 188 15.62 6.82 -19.26
C LEU A 188 14.37 7.09 -20.09
N ALA A 189 14.46 6.88 -21.41
CA ALA A 189 13.33 7.03 -22.32
C ALA A 189 12.93 5.66 -22.88
N ILE A 190 11.64 5.37 -22.89
CA ILE A 190 11.06 4.18 -23.52
C ILE A 190 10.45 4.59 -24.83
N ILE A 191 10.88 3.94 -25.91
CA ILE A 191 10.45 4.24 -27.27
C ILE A 191 9.76 3.03 -27.88
N PHE A 192 8.55 3.24 -28.43
CA PHE A 192 7.86 2.24 -29.21
C PHE A 192 8.20 2.46 -30.68
N PHE A 193 8.77 1.45 -31.34
CA PHE A 193 9.11 1.46 -32.75
C PHE A 193 8.12 0.59 -33.54
N GLY A 194 6.85 1.02 -33.62
CA GLY A 194 5.78 0.33 -34.33
C GLY A 194 5.89 0.40 -35.85
N GLY A 195 6.52 1.47 -36.38
CA GLY A 195 6.72 1.69 -37.82
C GLY A 195 7.93 0.99 -38.42
N GLN A 196 8.69 0.20 -37.62
CA GLN A 196 9.81 -0.57 -38.13
C GLN A 196 9.35 -1.86 -38.85
N PRO A 197 10.14 -2.39 -39.83
CA PRO A 197 9.85 -3.69 -40.44
C PRO A 197 9.72 -4.85 -39.43
N GLN A 198 10.47 -4.75 -38.33
CA GLN A 198 10.36 -5.61 -37.15
C GLN A 198 10.10 -4.74 -35.94
N PRO A 199 8.81 -4.50 -35.61
CA PRO A 199 8.46 -3.66 -34.48
C PRO A 199 9.05 -4.15 -33.16
N ASN A 200 9.55 -3.21 -32.35
CA ASN A 200 10.16 -3.50 -31.05
C ASN A 200 9.98 -2.33 -30.09
N VAL A 201 10.39 -2.55 -28.85
CA VAL A 201 10.51 -1.52 -27.82
C VAL A 201 11.98 -1.36 -27.44
N SER A 202 12.45 -0.11 -27.35
CA SER A 202 13.80 0.18 -26.88
C SER A 202 13.79 1.10 -25.67
N GLU A 203 14.76 0.89 -24.79
CA GLU A 203 15.05 1.75 -23.65
C GLU A 203 16.36 2.49 -23.88
N LEU A 204 16.26 3.82 -23.93
CA LEU A 204 17.39 4.71 -24.26
C LEU A 204 17.77 5.56 -23.06
N VAL A 205 19.04 5.55 -22.68
CA VAL A 205 19.58 6.53 -21.74
C VAL A 205 20.00 7.77 -22.49
N VAL A 206 19.53 8.93 -22.03
CA VAL A 206 19.75 10.25 -22.65
C VAL A 206 20.42 11.18 -21.63
N GLY A 207 21.53 11.81 -22.05
CA GLY A 207 22.26 12.72 -21.18
C GLY A 207 23.33 13.54 -21.87
N PRO A 208 24.15 14.31 -21.09
CA PRO A 208 23.90 14.69 -19.71
C PRO A 208 22.78 15.76 -19.60
N LEU A 209 22.03 15.79 -18.49
CA LEU A 209 21.04 16.84 -18.26
C LEU A 209 21.70 18.05 -17.57
N PRO A 210 21.15 19.28 -17.76
CA PRO A 210 19.92 19.61 -18.49
C PRO A 210 20.11 19.81 -20.01
N ARG A 211 21.29 19.52 -20.58
CA ARG A 211 21.60 19.71 -22.01
C ARG A 211 22.02 18.37 -22.62
N PRO A 212 21.06 17.56 -23.10
CA PRO A 212 21.36 16.27 -23.71
C PRO A 212 22.27 16.40 -24.92
N SER A 213 23.29 15.54 -25.02
CA SER A 213 24.23 15.48 -26.14
C SER A 213 24.53 14.06 -26.64
N TYR A 214 24.07 13.04 -25.94
CA TYR A 214 24.17 11.63 -26.34
C TYR A 214 22.91 10.84 -25.98
N LEU A 215 22.71 9.75 -26.69
CA LEU A 215 21.77 8.68 -26.35
C LEU A 215 22.48 7.33 -26.46
N ARG A 216 22.08 6.37 -25.64
CA ARG A 216 22.61 5.01 -25.61
C ARG A 216 21.45 4.01 -25.41
N ASP A 217 21.36 3.02 -26.31
CA ASP A 217 20.41 1.92 -26.12
C ASP A 217 20.91 0.99 -25.02
N VAL A 218 20.08 0.78 -24.01
CA VAL A 218 20.37 -0.08 -22.85
C VAL A 218 19.47 -1.30 -22.77
N THR A 219 18.63 -1.51 -23.78
CA THR A 219 17.61 -2.57 -23.80
C THR A 219 18.22 -3.95 -23.60
N VAL A 220 19.24 -4.28 -24.41
CA VAL A 220 19.87 -5.60 -24.36
C VAL A 220 20.71 -5.77 -23.09
N GLU A 221 21.36 -4.69 -22.63
CA GLU A 221 22.11 -4.67 -21.37
C GLU A 221 21.18 -5.00 -20.18
N ARG A 222 19.98 -4.40 -20.14
CA ARG A 222 19.03 -4.57 -19.03
C ARG A 222 18.28 -5.91 -19.06
N TYR A 223 17.90 -6.38 -20.24
CA TYR A 223 16.97 -7.51 -20.39
C TYR A 223 17.59 -8.71 -21.10
N ARG A 224 18.90 -8.69 -21.37
CA ARG A 224 19.65 -9.75 -22.06
C ARG A 224 19.12 -10.09 -23.45
N GLY A 225 18.27 -9.22 -24.02
CA GLY A 225 17.68 -9.40 -25.34
C GLY A 225 16.73 -8.24 -25.74
N PRO A 226 16.27 -8.22 -27.00
CA PRO A 226 15.31 -7.23 -27.44
C PRO A 226 13.95 -7.45 -26.79
N ILE A 227 13.17 -6.36 -26.60
CA ILE A 227 11.81 -6.43 -26.10
C ILE A 227 10.85 -6.58 -27.29
N PRO A 228 10.12 -7.72 -27.40
CA PRO A 228 9.13 -7.92 -28.45
C PRO A 228 7.98 -6.92 -28.35
N TYR A 229 7.51 -6.42 -29.49
CA TYR A 229 6.52 -5.32 -29.54
C TYR A 229 5.18 -5.64 -28.87
N HIS A 230 4.77 -6.91 -28.86
CA HIS A 230 3.54 -7.33 -28.20
C HIS A 230 3.56 -7.16 -26.66
N ARG A 231 4.76 -7.01 -26.06
CA ARG A 231 4.92 -6.81 -24.60
C ARG A 231 4.69 -5.36 -24.17
N ARG A 232 4.64 -4.41 -25.12
CA ARG A 232 4.49 -2.99 -24.79
C ARG A 232 3.22 -2.74 -23.98
N PRO A 233 3.20 -1.80 -23.03
CA PRO A 233 1.99 -1.24 -22.44
C PRO A 233 1.00 -0.81 -23.53
N VAL A 234 -0.29 -0.76 -23.19
CA VAL A 234 -1.34 -0.27 -24.10
C VAL A 234 -1.35 1.25 -24.04
N LEU A 235 -1.38 1.89 -25.21
CA LEU A 235 -1.55 3.34 -25.30
C LEU A 235 -3.02 3.72 -25.06
N LEU A 236 -3.24 4.90 -24.47
CA LEU A 236 -4.59 5.46 -24.29
C LEU A 236 -5.35 5.50 -25.63
N ARG A 237 -4.68 5.85 -26.72
CA ARG A 237 -5.27 5.86 -28.06
C ARG A 237 -5.76 4.47 -28.48
N GLU A 238 -5.03 3.40 -28.14
CA GLU A 238 -5.42 2.02 -28.43
C GLU A 238 -6.74 1.67 -27.71
N TYR A 239 -6.89 2.06 -26.42
CA TYR A 239 -8.16 1.90 -25.70
C TYR A 239 -9.31 2.68 -26.32
N LEU A 240 -9.10 3.93 -26.74
CA LEU A 240 -10.13 4.72 -27.42
C LEU A 240 -10.57 4.11 -28.76
N ASP A 241 -9.66 3.52 -29.51
CA ASP A 241 -10.01 2.84 -30.76
C ASP A 241 -10.73 1.50 -30.50
N ILE A 242 -10.43 0.79 -29.39
CA ILE A 242 -11.19 -0.38 -28.94
C ILE A 242 -12.60 0.03 -28.50
N ASP A 243 -12.76 1.10 -27.75
CA ASP A 243 -14.08 1.60 -27.34
C ASP A 243 -14.94 1.94 -28.57
N ARG A 244 -14.36 2.58 -29.60
CA ARG A 244 -15.09 2.80 -30.89
C ARG A 244 -15.48 1.50 -31.55
N LEU A 245 -14.60 0.51 -31.56
CA LEU A 245 -14.93 -0.83 -32.07
C LEU A 245 -16.13 -1.40 -31.33
N ILE A 246 -16.12 -1.37 -30.00
CA ILE A 246 -17.18 -1.92 -29.15
C ILE A 246 -18.49 -1.15 -29.34
N PHE A 247 -18.49 0.17 -29.10
CA PHE A 247 -19.73 0.96 -29.06
C PHE A 247 -20.30 1.32 -30.40
N ASP A 248 -19.47 1.59 -31.42
CA ASP A 248 -19.96 2.05 -32.74
C ASP A 248 -20.24 0.92 -33.70
N ARG A 249 -19.52 -0.20 -33.61
CA ARG A 249 -19.60 -1.29 -34.57
C ARG A 249 -20.25 -2.56 -34.02
N GLU A 250 -19.88 -2.97 -32.81
CA GLU A 250 -20.22 -4.29 -32.29
C GLU A 250 -21.54 -4.29 -31.50
N LEU A 251 -21.70 -3.44 -30.49
CA LEU A 251 -22.92 -3.40 -29.66
C LEU A 251 -24.21 -3.17 -30.49
N PRO A 252 -24.22 -2.41 -31.58
CA PRO A 252 -25.40 -2.30 -32.44
C PRO A 252 -25.89 -3.60 -33.04
N GLN A 253 -25.04 -4.65 -33.11
CA GLN A 253 -25.45 -5.98 -33.65
C GLN A 253 -26.34 -6.76 -32.64
N ALA A 254 -26.40 -6.34 -31.38
CA ALA A 254 -27.25 -6.94 -30.34
C ALA A 254 -28.17 -5.89 -29.69
N ALA A 255 -28.64 -4.91 -30.47
CA ALA A 255 -29.37 -3.75 -29.97
C ALA A 255 -30.69 -4.12 -29.28
N GLY A 256 -31.41 -5.11 -29.78
CA GLY A 256 -32.69 -5.57 -29.25
C GLY A 256 -32.52 -6.20 -27.87
N LEU A 257 -31.61 -7.14 -27.76
CA LEU A 257 -31.25 -7.78 -26.49
C LEU A 257 -30.75 -6.75 -25.48
N LEU A 258 -29.82 -5.87 -25.85
CA LEU A 258 -29.21 -4.91 -24.95
C LEU A 258 -30.19 -3.84 -24.48
N HIS A 259 -31.13 -3.43 -25.35
CA HIS A 259 -32.25 -2.59 -24.94
C HIS A 259 -33.17 -3.32 -23.95
N HIS A 260 -33.43 -4.59 -24.18
CA HIS A 260 -34.29 -5.40 -23.31
C HIS A 260 -33.65 -5.69 -21.96
N CYS A 261 -32.37 -6.14 -21.91
CA CYS A 261 -31.72 -6.54 -20.67
C CYS A 261 -31.32 -5.36 -19.79
N CYS A 262 -30.84 -4.30 -20.38
CA CYS A 262 -30.09 -3.24 -19.67
C CYS A 262 -30.34 -1.84 -20.28
N PHE A 263 -31.46 -1.64 -20.92
CA PHE A 263 -31.92 -0.33 -21.43
C PHE A 263 -30.87 0.43 -22.27
N TYR A 264 -29.99 -0.31 -22.95
CA TYR A 264 -28.92 0.29 -23.76
C TYR A 264 -29.47 1.26 -24.82
N GLN A 265 -28.92 2.45 -24.84
CA GLN A 265 -29.22 3.49 -25.80
C GLN A 265 -27.91 3.95 -26.45
N ARG A 266 -27.81 3.75 -27.77
CA ARG A 266 -26.59 4.11 -28.52
C ARG A 266 -26.19 5.58 -28.36
N GLN A 267 -27.13 6.49 -28.26
CA GLN A 267 -26.89 7.93 -28.10
C GLN A 267 -26.75 8.37 -26.64
N GLY A 268 -27.11 7.52 -25.69
CA GLY A 268 -27.14 7.86 -24.26
C GLY A 268 -25.86 7.54 -23.49
N GLN A 269 -24.91 6.78 -24.06
CA GLN A 269 -23.67 6.32 -23.44
C GLN A 269 -23.88 5.80 -22.00
N ASN A 270 -24.96 5.06 -21.79
CA ASN A 270 -25.31 4.53 -20.45
C ASN A 270 -24.50 3.31 -20.04
N LEU A 271 -23.53 2.88 -20.85
CA LEU A 271 -22.59 1.80 -20.55
C LEU A 271 -21.15 2.30 -20.68
N VAL A 272 -20.28 1.72 -19.86
CA VAL A 272 -18.81 1.90 -19.90
C VAL A 272 -18.12 0.56 -19.88
N THR A 273 -16.87 0.50 -20.33
CA THR A 273 -16.04 -0.68 -20.29
C THR A 273 -15.09 -0.67 -19.10
N MET A 274 -14.79 -1.87 -18.57
CA MET A 274 -13.67 -2.13 -17.70
C MET A 274 -12.85 -3.28 -18.27
N ASN A 275 -11.55 -3.08 -18.42
CA ASN A 275 -10.66 -4.01 -19.10
C ASN A 275 -9.80 -4.84 -18.16
N THR A 276 -9.35 -5.99 -18.66
CA THR A 276 -8.27 -6.80 -18.06
C THR A 276 -6.93 -6.47 -18.71
N ALA A 277 -5.85 -7.13 -18.26
CA ALA A 277 -4.56 -7.01 -18.92
C ALA A 277 -4.61 -7.53 -20.38
N PRO A 278 -3.88 -6.90 -21.33
CA PRO A 278 -3.95 -7.17 -22.74
C PRO A 278 -3.16 -8.42 -23.16
N ARG A 279 -3.50 -9.57 -22.61
CA ARG A 279 -2.86 -10.86 -22.89
C ARG A 279 -3.89 -11.94 -23.19
N GLY A 280 -3.64 -12.73 -24.22
CA GLY A 280 -4.45 -13.89 -24.56
C GLY A 280 -4.13 -15.10 -23.67
N LEU A 281 -4.07 -16.29 -24.28
CA LEU A 281 -3.83 -17.56 -23.59
C LEU A 281 -2.38 -18.02 -23.69
N GLN A 282 -1.55 -17.40 -24.51
CA GLN A 282 -0.14 -17.74 -24.75
C GLN A 282 0.70 -16.51 -25.05
N SER A 283 2.03 -16.66 -24.94
CA SER A 283 2.96 -15.60 -25.31
C SER A 283 2.75 -15.13 -26.75
N GLY A 284 2.82 -13.83 -26.97
CA GLY A 284 2.60 -13.20 -28.27
C GLY A 284 1.13 -12.89 -28.60
N ASP A 285 0.19 -13.34 -27.82
CA ASP A 285 -1.21 -12.91 -27.95
C ASP A 285 -1.36 -11.49 -27.38
N ARG A 286 -2.29 -10.72 -28.03
CA ARG A 286 -2.73 -9.44 -27.52
C ARG A 286 -4.23 -9.37 -27.64
N ALA A 287 -4.92 -9.84 -26.61
CA ALA A 287 -6.37 -9.96 -26.53
C ALA A 287 -6.86 -9.62 -25.15
N THR A 288 -7.88 -8.79 -25.05
CA THR A 288 -8.35 -8.22 -23.78
C THR A 288 -9.84 -8.50 -23.59
N TRP A 289 -10.22 -8.94 -22.39
CA TRP A 289 -11.62 -8.98 -21.99
C TRP A 289 -12.06 -7.62 -21.49
N PHE A 290 -13.16 -7.12 -22.03
CA PHE A 290 -13.85 -5.89 -21.62
C PHE A 290 -15.20 -6.26 -21.02
N GLY A 291 -15.38 -6.01 -19.72
CA GLY A 291 -16.67 -6.10 -19.05
C GLY A 291 -17.44 -4.80 -19.23
N LEU A 292 -18.77 -4.88 -19.40
CA LEU A 292 -19.63 -3.71 -19.51
C LEU A 292 -20.38 -3.46 -18.20
N TYR A 293 -20.45 -2.19 -17.84
CA TYR A 293 -21.04 -1.66 -16.61
C TYR A 293 -21.96 -0.48 -16.94
N TYR A 294 -22.93 -0.20 -16.09
CA TYR A 294 -23.69 1.03 -16.20
C TYR A 294 -22.81 2.25 -15.93
N ASN A 295 -22.88 3.21 -16.84
CA ASN A 295 -22.28 4.53 -16.66
C ASN A 295 -23.19 5.38 -15.77
N ILE A 296 -23.04 5.25 -14.48
CA ILE A 296 -23.82 5.99 -13.50
C ILE A 296 -23.24 7.38 -13.26
N SER A 297 -24.11 8.33 -12.97
CA SER A 297 -23.71 9.67 -12.54
C SER A 297 -23.09 9.61 -11.14
N GLY A 298 -21.81 9.87 -11.04
CA GLY A 298 -21.05 9.82 -9.80
C GLY A 298 -20.07 8.65 -9.74
N ALA A 299 -19.56 8.37 -8.54
CA ALA A 299 -18.61 7.30 -8.32
C ALA A 299 -19.31 5.93 -8.25
N GLY A 300 -18.59 4.86 -8.59
CA GLY A 300 -19.00 3.48 -8.29
C GLY A 300 -19.63 2.71 -9.46
N PHE A 301 -19.38 3.06 -10.73
CA PHE A 301 -19.82 2.22 -11.85
C PHE A 301 -19.31 0.77 -11.74
N PHE A 302 -18.18 0.58 -11.06
CA PHE A 302 -17.60 -0.75 -10.76
C PHE A 302 -18.54 -1.70 -10.03
N LEU A 303 -19.62 -1.19 -9.41
CA LEU A 303 -20.61 -1.98 -8.68
C LEU A 303 -21.84 -2.34 -9.52
N HIS A 304 -21.88 -1.95 -10.80
CA HIS A 304 -23.05 -2.10 -11.68
C HIS A 304 -22.77 -2.90 -12.96
N PRO A 305 -22.27 -4.16 -12.86
CA PRO A 305 -22.01 -4.98 -14.03
C PRO A 305 -23.33 -5.40 -14.71
N VAL A 306 -23.38 -5.35 -16.05
CA VAL A 306 -24.56 -5.76 -16.82
C VAL A 306 -24.50 -7.22 -17.28
N GLY A 307 -23.39 -7.90 -17.07
CA GLY A 307 -23.23 -9.32 -17.40
C GLY A 307 -22.82 -9.59 -18.84
N LEU A 308 -22.42 -8.56 -19.58
CA LEU A 308 -21.85 -8.69 -20.93
C LEU A 308 -20.35 -8.45 -20.88
N GLU A 309 -19.56 -9.38 -21.43
CA GLU A 309 -18.11 -9.27 -21.56
C GLU A 309 -17.68 -9.65 -22.99
N LEU A 310 -16.72 -8.89 -23.53
CA LEU A 310 -16.24 -9.04 -24.91
C LEU A 310 -14.73 -9.30 -24.91
N LEU A 311 -14.29 -10.33 -25.65
CA LEU A 311 -12.88 -10.59 -25.90
C LEU A 311 -12.48 -9.91 -27.21
N VAL A 312 -11.68 -8.87 -27.11
CA VAL A 312 -11.18 -8.10 -28.25
C VAL A 312 -9.78 -8.57 -28.62
N ASP A 313 -9.58 -9.04 -29.85
CA ASP A 313 -8.25 -9.24 -30.42
C ASP A 313 -7.75 -7.93 -31.03
N HIS A 314 -6.70 -7.37 -30.46
CA HIS A 314 -6.04 -6.15 -30.92
C HIS A 314 -4.53 -6.33 -31.18
N LYS A 315 -4.13 -7.53 -31.57
CA LYS A 315 -2.76 -7.88 -31.92
C LYS A 315 -2.28 -7.18 -33.20
N ALA A 316 -3.18 -6.95 -34.17
CA ALA A 316 -2.83 -6.29 -35.43
C ALA A 316 -2.42 -4.83 -35.19
N LEU A 317 -1.38 -4.36 -35.91
CA LEU A 317 -0.93 -2.97 -35.85
C LEU A 317 -1.94 -1.99 -36.47
N ASP A 318 -2.79 -2.49 -37.39
CA ASP A 318 -3.88 -1.73 -37.97
C ASP A 318 -5.18 -1.95 -37.19
N PRO A 319 -5.73 -0.92 -36.54
CA PRO A 319 -6.96 -1.02 -35.75
C PRO A 319 -8.18 -1.49 -36.54
N ALA A 320 -8.22 -1.28 -37.87
CA ALA A 320 -9.29 -1.75 -38.74
C ALA A 320 -9.41 -3.29 -38.79
N ARG A 321 -8.34 -3.99 -38.38
CA ARG A 321 -8.27 -5.46 -38.37
C ARG A 321 -8.64 -6.07 -37.02
N TRP A 322 -8.93 -5.24 -36.01
CA TRP A 322 -9.33 -5.73 -34.69
C TRP A 322 -10.75 -6.31 -34.73
N THR A 323 -10.95 -7.37 -33.98
CA THR A 323 -12.22 -8.14 -33.98
C THR A 323 -12.59 -8.60 -32.58
N ILE A 324 -13.89 -8.83 -32.37
CA ILE A 324 -14.38 -9.57 -31.20
C ILE A 324 -14.18 -11.06 -31.49
N GLN A 325 -13.43 -11.73 -30.60
CA GLN A 325 -13.19 -13.17 -30.69
C GLN A 325 -14.26 -14.00 -29.98
N LYS A 326 -14.79 -13.49 -28.88
CA LYS A 326 -15.81 -14.15 -28.05
C LYS A 326 -16.68 -13.12 -27.35
N VAL A 327 -17.90 -13.51 -27.11
CA VAL A 327 -18.89 -12.80 -26.32
C VAL A 327 -19.31 -13.68 -25.16
N PHE A 328 -19.38 -13.13 -23.98
CA PHE A 328 -19.94 -13.77 -22.82
C PHE A 328 -21.13 -12.95 -22.32
N PHE A 329 -22.28 -13.58 -22.17
CA PHE A 329 -23.48 -12.93 -21.65
C PHE A 329 -24.14 -13.80 -20.57
N GLN A 330 -24.23 -13.26 -19.37
CA GLN A 330 -24.96 -13.80 -18.22
C GLN A 330 -24.75 -15.32 -18.00
N GLY A 331 -23.51 -15.81 -18.15
CA GLY A 331 -23.16 -17.21 -17.88
C GLY A 331 -22.99 -18.08 -19.14
N ARG A 332 -23.16 -17.57 -20.35
CA ARG A 332 -22.99 -18.32 -21.60
C ARG A 332 -22.04 -17.61 -22.57
N TYR A 333 -21.37 -18.42 -23.41
CA TYR A 333 -20.47 -17.93 -24.45
C TYR A 333 -21.14 -17.98 -25.83
N TYR A 334 -20.83 -16.98 -26.64
CA TYR A 334 -21.29 -16.83 -28.01
C TYR A 334 -20.11 -16.46 -28.91
N GLU A 335 -20.22 -16.74 -30.22
CA GLU A 335 -19.15 -16.41 -31.17
C GLU A 335 -19.18 -14.94 -31.57
N SER A 336 -20.35 -14.29 -31.56
CA SER A 336 -20.52 -12.88 -31.91
C SER A 336 -21.76 -12.30 -31.23
N LEU A 337 -21.84 -10.97 -31.23
CA LEU A 337 -23.05 -10.26 -30.79
C LEU A 337 -24.25 -10.51 -31.71
N ALA A 338 -24.04 -10.65 -33.03
CA ALA A 338 -25.10 -11.03 -33.95
C ALA A 338 -25.69 -12.39 -33.61
N GLN A 339 -24.86 -13.41 -33.34
CA GLN A 339 -25.34 -14.72 -32.88
C GLN A 339 -26.14 -14.63 -31.57
N LEU A 340 -25.69 -13.78 -30.63
CA LEU A 340 -26.41 -13.56 -29.37
C LEU A 340 -27.80 -12.95 -29.66
N GLU A 341 -27.90 -11.96 -30.55
CA GLU A 341 -29.17 -11.34 -30.94
C GLU A 341 -30.11 -12.34 -31.62
N ASP A 342 -29.60 -13.11 -32.62
CA ASP A 342 -30.39 -14.13 -33.31
C ASP A 342 -30.99 -15.16 -32.32
N GLN A 343 -30.20 -15.59 -31.32
CA GLN A 343 -30.69 -16.50 -30.30
C GLN A 343 -31.67 -15.84 -29.33
N PHE A 344 -31.50 -14.57 -29.05
CA PHE A 344 -32.47 -13.81 -28.25
C PHE A 344 -33.81 -13.67 -28.97
N GLU A 345 -33.81 -13.28 -30.23
CA GLU A 345 -35.03 -13.18 -31.04
C GLU A 345 -35.75 -14.55 -31.21
N ALA A 346 -34.98 -15.62 -31.26
CA ALA A 346 -35.50 -16.99 -31.25
C ALA A 346 -36.02 -17.46 -29.86
N GLY A 347 -35.93 -16.64 -28.82
CA GLY A 347 -36.36 -17.00 -27.46
C GLY A 347 -35.49 -18.05 -26.77
N LEU A 348 -34.25 -18.25 -27.25
CA LEU A 348 -33.30 -19.27 -26.72
C LEU A 348 -32.36 -18.70 -25.63
N VAL A 349 -32.39 -17.40 -25.38
CA VAL A 349 -31.58 -16.73 -24.35
C VAL A 349 -32.45 -16.39 -23.16
N ASN A 350 -32.06 -16.93 -22.01
CA ASN A 350 -32.69 -16.52 -20.74
C ASN A 350 -32.01 -15.23 -20.23
N VAL A 351 -32.75 -14.14 -20.26
CA VAL A 351 -32.23 -12.81 -19.93
C VAL A 351 -32.64 -12.43 -18.50
N VAL A 352 -31.65 -12.13 -17.69
CA VAL A 352 -31.86 -11.44 -16.39
C VAL A 352 -31.88 -9.94 -16.67
N LEU A 353 -32.97 -9.29 -16.31
CA LEU A 353 -33.10 -7.83 -16.44
C LEU A 353 -32.23 -7.15 -15.39
N VAL A 354 -31.40 -6.22 -15.83
CA VAL A 354 -30.58 -5.39 -14.94
C VAL A 354 -31.05 -3.94 -15.11
N PRO A 355 -32.04 -3.52 -14.33
CA PRO A 355 -32.59 -2.17 -14.46
C PRO A 355 -31.57 -1.13 -14.00
N ASP A 356 -31.44 -0.07 -14.77
CA ASP A 356 -30.89 1.18 -14.27
C ASP A 356 -31.96 1.83 -13.40
N ASN A 357 -31.96 1.49 -12.09
CA ASN A 357 -32.96 1.97 -11.16
C ASN A 357 -32.67 3.40 -10.67
N GLY A 358 -31.78 4.13 -11.33
CA GLY A 358 -31.47 5.51 -10.99
C GLY A 358 -30.84 5.70 -9.60
N THR A 359 -30.76 4.61 -8.80
CA THR A 359 -30.18 4.62 -7.45
C THR A 359 -28.66 4.54 -7.49
N GLY A 360 -28.08 4.32 -8.66
CA GLY A 360 -26.64 4.37 -8.83
C GLY A 360 -26.03 5.68 -8.34
N GLY A 361 -26.76 6.79 -8.49
CA GLY A 361 -26.36 8.07 -7.91
C GLY A 361 -26.52 8.19 -6.40
N SER A 362 -27.22 7.27 -5.73
CA SER A 362 -27.34 7.26 -4.27
C SER A 362 -26.02 6.87 -3.56
N TRP A 363 -25.07 6.37 -4.31
CA TRP A 363 -23.68 6.17 -3.90
C TRP A 363 -22.90 7.49 -3.80
N SER A 364 -23.56 8.64 -4.00
CA SER A 364 -22.90 9.91 -3.80
C SER A 364 -22.45 9.99 -2.34
N LEU A 365 -21.18 10.23 -2.13
CA LEU A 365 -20.57 10.52 -0.83
C LEU A 365 -21.05 11.86 -0.26
N LYS A 366 -22.08 12.46 -0.85
CA LYS A 366 -22.65 13.74 -0.37
C LYS A 366 -23.33 13.52 0.97
N PRO A 367 -23.01 14.35 1.96
CA PRO A 367 -23.69 14.32 3.24
C PRO A 367 -25.19 14.58 3.05
N GLN A 368 -26.02 13.81 3.74
CA GLN A 368 -27.49 13.93 3.67
C GLN A 368 -28.07 14.93 4.68
N GLY A 369 -27.27 15.70 5.36
CA GLY A 369 -27.69 16.64 6.39
C GLY A 369 -26.92 17.95 6.36
N PRO A 370 -27.31 18.94 7.19
CA PRO A 370 -26.53 20.15 7.36
C PRO A 370 -25.12 19.78 7.88
N PRO A 371 -24.08 20.54 7.50
CA PRO A 371 -22.73 20.28 7.98
C PRO A 371 -22.67 20.38 9.50
N GLY A 372 -22.07 19.37 10.14
CA GLY A 372 -21.74 19.43 11.56
C GLY A 372 -20.55 20.37 11.84
N PRO A 373 -20.12 20.49 13.09
CA PRO A 373 -18.84 21.15 13.38
C PRO A 373 -17.70 20.46 12.64
N PRO A 374 -16.63 21.21 12.26
CA PRO A 374 -15.49 20.61 11.59
C PRO A 374 -14.83 19.53 12.46
N PRO A 375 -14.28 18.47 11.86
CA PRO A 375 -13.55 17.45 12.62
C PRO A 375 -12.30 18.06 13.27
N PRO A 376 -11.68 17.38 14.25
CA PRO A 376 -10.39 17.80 14.80
C PRO A 376 -9.36 18.02 13.69
N LEU A 377 -8.72 19.18 13.70
CA LEU A 377 -7.68 19.55 12.75
C LEU A 377 -6.31 19.46 13.44
N GLN A 378 -5.35 18.90 12.73
CA GLN A 378 -3.96 18.93 13.16
C GLN A 378 -3.28 20.19 12.64
N PHE A 379 -2.59 20.90 13.53
CA PHE A 379 -1.77 22.09 13.17
C PHE A 379 -0.50 22.11 14.02
N TYR A 380 0.48 22.86 13.56
CA TYR A 380 1.77 23.03 14.24
C TYR A 380 1.78 24.33 15.04
N PRO A 381 1.74 24.30 16.39
CA PRO A 381 1.61 25.50 17.20
C PRO A 381 2.76 26.50 17.01
N GLN A 382 3.94 26.02 16.64
CA GLN A 382 5.15 26.83 16.41
C GLN A 382 5.73 26.65 15.00
N GLY A 383 4.90 26.14 14.07
CA GLY A 383 5.35 25.76 12.74
C GLY A 383 5.92 24.34 12.66
N PRO A 384 6.11 23.82 11.43
CA PRO A 384 6.64 22.47 11.21
C PRO A 384 8.10 22.37 11.68
N ARG A 385 8.48 21.23 12.29
CA ARG A 385 9.85 20.93 12.74
C ARG A 385 10.70 20.25 11.67
N PHE A 386 10.22 20.25 10.43
CA PHE A 386 10.91 19.75 9.25
C PHE A 386 10.88 20.78 8.12
N GLY A 387 11.78 20.63 7.18
CA GLY A 387 11.83 21.41 5.95
C GLY A 387 11.84 20.53 4.72
N VAL A 388 11.19 21.00 3.66
CA VAL A 388 11.20 20.36 2.33
C VAL A 388 11.83 21.34 1.34
N GLN A 389 12.89 20.87 0.67
CA GLN A 389 13.57 21.64 -0.37
C GLN A 389 13.71 20.79 -1.63
N GLY A 390 12.92 21.09 -2.65
CA GLY A 390 12.79 20.23 -3.82
C GLY A 390 12.34 18.82 -3.39
N SER A 391 13.14 17.81 -3.68
CA SER A 391 12.91 16.43 -3.29
C SER A 391 13.55 16.01 -1.95
N ARG A 392 14.18 16.92 -1.22
CA ARG A 392 14.88 16.61 0.02
C ARG A 392 14.07 17.06 1.24
N VAL A 393 13.93 16.14 2.19
CA VAL A 393 13.36 16.40 3.52
C VAL A 393 14.48 16.46 4.54
N THR A 394 14.39 17.43 5.45
CA THR A 394 15.33 17.59 6.56
C THR A 394 14.56 17.90 7.84
N SER A 395 14.81 17.13 8.89
CA SER A 395 14.34 17.39 10.24
C SER A 395 15.53 17.32 11.21
N SER A 396 15.30 17.50 12.49
CA SER A 396 16.35 17.36 13.52
C SER A 396 16.92 15.94 13.58
N LEU A 397 16.15 14.93 13.24
CA LEU A 397 16.51 13.50 13.35
C LEU A 397 16.76 12.87 11.99
N TRP A 398 15.94 13.19 10.98
CA TRP A 398 15.90 12.53 9.70
C TRP A 398 16.30 13.42 8.54
N THR A 399 17.08 12.89 7.63
CA THR A 399 17.29 13.47 6.31
C THR A 399 17.19 12.40 5.24
N PHE A 400 16.49 12.70 4.15
CA PHE A 400 16.35 11.80 3.00
C PHE A 400 15.90 12.56 1.77
N SER A 401 16.03 11.95 0.60
CA SER A 401 15.43 12.42 -0.64
C SER A 401 14.25 11.52 -1.02
N PHE A 402 13.21 12.10 -1.60
CA PHE A 402 12.04 11.34 -2.07
C PHE A 402 11.79 11.60 -3.56
N GLY A 403 11.06 10.72 -4.19
CA GLY A 403 10.63 10.82 -5.58
C GLY A 403 9.47 9.89 -5.89
N LEU A 404 8.96 10.00 -7.10
CA LEU A 404 7.85 9.20 -7.61
C LEU A 404 8.22 8.65 -9.00
N GLY A 405 8.43 7.35 -9.11
CA GLY A 405 8.63 6.69 -10.41
C GLY A 405 7.29 6.56 -11.13
N ALA A 406 7.23 6.84 -12.44
CA ALA A 406 5.99 6.76 -13.20
C ALA A 406 5.33 5.37 -13.13
N PHE A 407 6.14 4.32 -13.12
CA PHE A 407 5.66 2.94 -13.07
C PHE A 407 5.70 2.33 -11.68
N SER A 408 6.78 2.56 -10.93
CA SER A 408 6.96 1.93 -9.61
C SER A 408 6.25 2.65 -8.47
N GLY A 409 6.01 3.96 -8.56
CA GLY A 409 5.42 4.74 -7.46
C GLY A 409 6.46 5.33 -6.50
N PRO A 410 6.18 5.43 -5.19
CA PRO A 410 7.02 6.17 -4.24
C PRO A 410 8.37 5.49 -3.99
N ARG A 411 9.41 6.34 -3.84
CA ARG A 411 10.80 5.94 -3.57
C ARG A 411 11.49 6.96 -2.67
N ILE A 412 12.33 6.48 -1.77
CA ILE A 412 13.10 7.29 -0.82
C ILE A 412 14.56 6.89 -0.92
N PHE A 413 15.47 7.86 -0.87
CA PHE A 413 16.92 7.65 -1.05
C PHE A 413 17.73 8.36 0.02
N ASP A 414 18.96 7.86 0.26
CA ASP A 414 19.95 8.42 1.21
C ASP A 414 19.31 8.71 2.57
N ILE A 415 18.69 7.67 3.14
CA ILE A 415 17.94 7.77 4.38
C ILE A 415 18.92 7.77 5.55
N ARG A 416 18.95 8.89 6.29
CA ARG A 416 19.87 9.09 7.42
C ARG A 416 19.11 9.44 8.69
N PHE A 417 19.52 8.83 9.76
CA PHE A 417 19.10 9.18 11.12
C PHE A 417 20.27 9.79 11.86
N GLN A 418 20.11 11.01 12.39
CA GLN A 418 21.17 11.79 13.06
C GLN A 418 22.48 11.87 12.23
N GLY A 419 22.33 11.94 10.89
CA GLY A 419 23.44 12.04 9.94
C GLY A 419 24.03 10.72 9.47
N GLU A 420 23.80 9.60 10.17
CA GLU A 420 24.26 8.28 9.77
C GLU A 420 23.28 7.63 8.78
N ARG A 421 23.80 7.12 7.64
CA ARG A 421 22.96 6.43 6.65
C ARG A 421 22.54 5.07 7.18
N LEU A 422 21.25 4.79 7.03
CA LEU A 422 20.63 3.50 7.36
C LEU A 422 20.28 2.69 6.12
N ALA A 423 19.82 3.39 5.09
CA ALA A 423 19.47 2.78 3.83
C ALA A 423 19.80 3.71 2.66
N TYR A 424 20.26 3.13 1.56
CA TYR A 424 20.47 3.84 0.30
C TYR A 424 19.16 4.09 -0.42
N GLU A 425 18.28 3.07 -0.47
CA GLU A 425 17.00 3.11 -1.18
C GLU A 425 15.92 2.33 -0.43
N ILE A 426 14.73 2.91 -0.32
CA ILE A 426 13.48 2.19 -0.02
C ILE A 426 12.51 2.59 -1.11
N SER A 427 12.09 1.63 -1.94
CA SER A 427 11.21 1.91 -3.08
C SER A 427 10.15 0.84 -3.27
N LEU A 428 8.96 1.28 -3.63
CA LEU A 428 7.93 0.39 -4.16
C LEU A 428 8.41 -0.14 -5.52
N GLN A 429 8.24 -1.43 -5.75
CA GLN A 429 8.61 -2.07 -7.01
C GLN A 429 7.39 -2.45 -7.82
N GLU A 430 6.38 -3.02 -7.15
CA GLU A 430 5.19 -3.54 -7.80
C GLU A 430 4.03 -3.65 -6.82
N ALA A 431 2.82 -3.57 -7.34
CA ALA A 431 1.61 -4.03 -6.67
C ALA A 431 0.92 -5.09 -7.55
N LEU A 432 0.47 -6.16 -6.93
CA LEU A 432 -0.22 -7.27 -7.59
C LEU A 432 -1.61 -7.42 -7.01
N ALA A 433 -2.62 -7.47 -7.87
CA ALA A 433 -3.98 -7.84 -7.50
C ALA A 433 -4.40 -9.12 -8.25
N VAL A 434 -4.79 -10.16 -7.50
CA VAL A 434 -5.23 -11.45 -8.03
C VAL A 434 -6.69 -11.69 -7.68
N TYR A 435 -7.56 -11.67 -8.70
CA TYR A 435 -8.99 -11.81 -8.53
C TYR A 435 -9.47 -13.24 -8.75
N GLY A 436 -10.49 -13.66 -7.99
CA GLY A 436 -11.29 -14.84 -8.22
C GLY A 436 -12.57 -14.50 -8.97
N GLY A 437 -13.21 -15.51 -9.57
CA GLY A 437 -14.49 -15.31 -10.25
C GLY A 437 -14.80 -16.42 -11.25
N ASN A 438 -16.02 -16.42 -11.77
CA ASN A 438 -16.48 -17.36 -12.79
C ASN A 438 -16.84 -16.69 -14.13
N SER A 439 -16.74 -15.35 -14.21
CA SER A 439 -16.81 -14.63 -15.49
C SER A 439 -15.43 -14.58 -16.16
N PRO A 440 -15.36 -14.40 -17.48
CA PRO A 440 -14.08 -14.40 -18.19
C PRO A 440 -13.10 -13.32 -17.71
N SER A 441 -13.58 -12.11 -17.51
CA SER A 441 -12.74 -11.02 -16.99
C SER A 441 -12.22 -11.36 -15.59
N ALA A 442 -13.09 -11.77 -14.67
CA ALA A 442 -12.69 -12.14 -13.31
C ALA A 442 -11.68 -13.30 -13.28
N LEU A 443 -11.86 -14.33 -14.11
CA LEU A 443 -10.91 -15.44 -14.25
C LEU A 443 -9.52 -14.98 -14.71
N ARG A 444 -9.45 -13.90 -15.48
CA ARG A 444 -8.23 -13.40 -16.12
C ARG A 444 -7.58 -12.23 -15.40
N SER A 445 -8.27 -11.64 -14.41
CA SER A 445 -7.78 -10.47 -13.67
C SER A 445 -6.62 -10.83 -12.75
N ARG A 446 -5.43 -10.57 -13.26
CA ARG A 446 -4.14 -10.64 -12.57
C ARG A 446 -3.40 -9.38 -12.99
N TYR A 447 -3.48 -8.34 -12.17
CA TYR A 447 -2.87 -7.05 -12.46
C TYR A 447 -1.54 -6.94 -11.74
N THR A 448 -0.49 -6.66 -12.51
CA THR A 448 0.74 -6.06 -11.99
C THR A 448 0.62 -4.58 -12.31
N ASP A 449 0.33 -3.79 -11.27
CA ASP A 449 -0.11 -2.40 -11.41
C ASP A 449 1.01 -1.47 -11.92
N GLY A 450 2.27 -1.85 -11.72
CA GLY A 450 3.41 -1.21 -12.35
C GLY A 450 3.34 -1.19 -13.88
N GLY A 451 2.69 -2.18 -14.50
CA GLY A 451 2.48 -2.21 -15.95
C GLY A 451 1.51 -1.12 -16.45
N PHE A 452 0.63 -0.61 -15.58
CA PHE A 452 -0.22 0.56 -15.84
C PHE A 452 0.44 1.85 -15.36
N GLY A 453 1.21 1.79 -14.28
CA GLY A 453 1.94 2.91 -13.71
C GLY A 453 1.41 3.37 -12.36
N LEU A 454 1.97 2.85 -11.27
CA LEU A 454 1.58 3.22 -9.90
C LEU A 454 1.77 4.71 -9.62
N GLY A 455 2.85 5.33 -10.14
CA GLY A 455 3.04 6.77 -10.03
C GLY A 455 2.23 7.57 -11.05
N HIS A 456 2.08 7.04 -12.30
CA HIS A 456 1.28 7.70 -13.32
C HIS A 456 -0.17 7.94 -12.87
N PHE A 457 -0.74 6.98 -12.17
CA PHE A 457 -2.08 7.07 -11.59
C PHE A 457 -2.10 7.67 -10.19
N SER A 458 -1.06 8.43 -9.79
CA SER A 458 -1.15 9.26 -8.61
C SER A 458 -2.20 10.34 -8.80
N SER A 459 -2.92 10.63 -7.73
CA SER A 459 -3.97 11.65 -7.71
C SER A 459 -3.52 12.88 -6.93
N THR A 460 -4.08 14.04 -7.29
CA THR A 460 -3.95 15.25 -6.47
C THR A 460 -4.51 15.00 -5.07
N LEU A 461 -3.69 15.23 -4.05
CA LEU A 461 -4.06 14.98 -2.66
C LEU A 461 -5.01 16.06 -2.14
N THR A 462 -6.12 15.64 -1.55
CA THR A 462 -7.12 16.53 -0.98
C THR A 462 -6.72 16.93 0.44
N ARG A 463 -6.46 18.23 0.63
CA ARG A 463 -6.05 18.81 1.92
C ARG A 463 -7.13 18.60 2.97
N GLY A 464 -6.75 18.09 4.14
CA GLY A 464 -7.67 17.79 5.24
C GLY A 464 -8.40 16.45 5.12
N VAL A 465 -8.24 15.72 4.01
CA VAL A 465 -8.77 14.35 3.80
C VAL A 465 -7.62 13.38 3.63
N ASP A 466 -6.86 13.51 2.53
CA ASP A 466 -5.73 12.62 2.25
C ASP A 466 -4.52 12.91 3.13
N CYS A 467 -4.29 14.19 3.41
CA CYS A 467 -3.19 14.67 4.27
C CYS A 467 -3.71 15.77 5.21
N PRO A 468 -3.05 16.00 6.37
CA PRO A 468 -3.36 17.14 7.21
C PRO A 468 -3.32 18.45 6.44
N TYR A 469 -4.23 19.37 6.76
CA TYR A 469 -4.33 20.65 6.06
C TYR A 469 -3.00 21.44 6.04
N GLY A 470 -2.25 21.40 7.14
CA GLY A 470 -0.95 22.07 7.29
C GLY A 470 0.25 21.28 6.72
N ALA A 471 0.05 20.19 6.00
CA ALA A 471 1.13 19.45 5.36
C ALA A 471 1.82 20.29 4.26
N THR A 472 3.09 19.98 3.99
CA THR A 472 3.79 20.51 2.83
C THR A 472 3.47 19.65 1.63
N TYR A 473 2.93 20.22 0.58
CA TYR A 473 2.54 19.54 -0.64
C TYR A 473 3.55 19.80 -1.75
N VAL A 474 3.82 18.78 -2.57
CA VAL A 474 4.82 18.82 -3.61
C VAL A 474 4.22 18.35 -4.93
N ASP A 475 4.43 19.15 -5.98
CA ASP A 475 4.04 18.81 -7.34
C ASP A 475 4.96 17.75 -7.93
N TRP A 476 4.44 16.93 -8.81
CA TRP A 476 5.21 15.95 -9.55
C TRP A 476 5.06 16.15 -11.06
N HIS A 477 6.21 16.17 -11.75
CA HIS A 477 6.30 16.31 -13.21
C HIS A 477 6.66 14.96 -13.83
N PHE A 478 5.99 14.60 -14.92
CA PHE A 478 6.24 13.36 -15.62
C PHE A 478 5.98 13.49 -17.11
N LEU A 479 6.53 12.56 -17.90
CA LEU A 479 6.24 12.42 -19.31
C LEU A 479 5.87 10.98 -19.61
N LEU A 480 4.59 10.77 -19.90
CA LEU A 480 4.03 9.48 -20.27
C LEU A 480 2.94 9.71 -21.31
N GLU A 481 2.97 8.90 -22.37
CA GLU A 481 1.98 8.91 -23.48
C GLU A 481 1.75 10.31 -24.05
N SER A 482 2.79 11.10 -24.16
CA SER A 482 2.74 12.48 -24.70
C SER A 482 4.13 12.99 -25.01
N HIS A 483 4.25 13.94 -25.92
CA HIS A 483 5.48 14.72 -26.11
C HIS A 483 5.59 15.91 -25.16
N THR A 484 4.52 16.22 -24.40
CA THR A 484 4.47 17.36 -23.51
C THR A 484 4.47 16.88 -22.05
N PRO A 485 5.38 17.37 -21.21
CA PRO A 485 5.39 17.06 -19.79
C PRO A 485 4.08 17.48 -19.10
N LYS A 486 3.57 16.58 -18.27
CA LYS A 486 2.39 16.79 -17.43
C LYS A 486 2.81 17.07 -15.99
N THR A 487 1.90 17.66 -15.21
CA THR A 487 2.09 17.93 -13.78
C THR A 487 0.87 17.44 -13.02
N ILE A 488 1.10 16.68 -11.95
CA ILE A 488 0.11 16.44 -10.91
C ILE A 488 0.45 17.39 -9.77
N HIS A 489 -0.44 18.33 -9.51
CA HIS A 489 -0.30 19.24 -8.40
C HIS A 489 -0.61 18.53 -7.09
N ASP A 490 0.12 18.90 -6.01
CA ASP A 490 -0.07 18.29 -4.70
C ASP A 490 -0.03 16.74 -4.74
N ALA A 491 0.89 16.13 -5.51
CA ALA A 491 0.99 14.68 -5.71
C ALA A 491 1.56 13.94 -4.50
N ILE A 492 2.39 14.62 -3.71
CA ILE A 492 3.05 14.10 -2.52
C ILE A 492 2.83 15.08 -1.38
N CYS A 493 2.57 14.58 -0.18
CA CYS A 493 2.56 15.41 1.02
C CYS A 493 3.59 14.94 2.04
N VAL A 494 4.17 15.91 2.78
CA VAL A 494 5.09 15.67 3.89
C VAL A 494 4.53 16.37 5.13
N PHE A 495 4.44 15.65 6.24
CA PHE A 495 3.88 16.19 7.48
C PHE A 495 4.40 15.46 8.71
N GLU A 496 4.39 16.14 9.86
CA GLU A 496 4.49 15.50 11.16
C GLU A 496 3.11 15.17 11.68
N GLN A 497 2.99 14.04 12.37
CA GLN A 497 1.75 13.61 13.00
C GLN A 497 2.00 13.10 14.41
N ASN A 498 1.23 13.59 15.38
CA ASN A 498 1.11 12.96 16.68
C ASN A 498 0.16 11.76 16.54
N GLN A 499 0.64 10.56 16.83
CA GLN A 499 -0.12 9.30 16.69
C GLN A 499 -1.21 9.12 17.77
N GLY A 500 -1.28 10.03 18.76
CA GLY A 500 -2.18 9.88 19.89
C GLY A 500 -1.78 8.74 20.85
N LEU A 501 -0.54 8.26 20.73
CA LEU A 501 0.03 7.17 21.52
C LEU A 501 1.34 7.63 22.17
N PRO A 502 1.75 7.04 23.30
CA PRO A 502 3.11 7.21 23.80
C PRO A 502 4.08 6.33 22.98
N LEU A 503 5.21 6.91 22.53
CA LEU A 503 6.34 6.14 21.99
C LEU A 503 6.93 5.24 23.06
N ARG A 504 7.06 5.78 24.28
CA ARG A 504 7.42 5.04 25.50
C ARG A 504 6.73 5.65 26.70
N ARG A 505 6.45 4.83 27.70
CA ARG A 505 5.76 5.24 28.92
C ARG A 505 5.99 4.26 30.05
N HIS A 506 6.27 4.76 31.25
CA HIS A 506 6.22 3.98 32.47
C HIS A 506 5.81 4.83 33.65
N HIS A 507 4.94 4.31 34.50
CA HIS A 507 4.60 4.87 35.79
C HIS A 507 4.92 3.85 36.89
N SER A 508 5.87 4.21 37.77
CA SER A 508 6.26 3.39 38.91
C SER A 508 5.43 3.82 40.12
N ASP A 509 4.54 2.98 40.62
CA ASP A 509 3.56 3.26 41.66
C ASP A 509 3.96 2.72 43.01
N ILE A 510 4.83 1.69 43.11
CA ILE A 510 5.10 0.96 44.33
C ILE A 510 6.13 1.66 45.21
N HIS A 511 7.22 2.15 44.66
CA HIS A 511 8.36 2.63 45.44
C HIS A 511 8.75 4.09 45.19
N SER A 512 8.51 4.66 44.04
CA SER A 512 9.05 5.95 43.66
C SER A 512 8.04 6.97 43.13
N ARG A 513 6.83 6.57 42.81
CA ARG A 513 5.77 7.41 42.17
C ARG A 513 6.35 8.27 41.02
N TYR A 514 7.05 7.61 40.16
CA TYR A 514 7.85 8.23 39.14
C TYR A 514 7.21 7.96 37.79
N PHE A 515 7.02 8.98 36.99
CA PHE A 515 6.52 8.91 35.61
C PHE A 515 7.61 9.36 34.64
N GLY A 516 7.78 8.61 33.56
CA GLY A 516 8.55 9.00 32.38
C GLY A 516 7.84 8.60 31.11
N GLY A 517 7.79 9.48 30.14
CA GLY A 517 7.13 9.22 28.87
C GLY A 517 7.53 10.17 27.77
N LEU A 518 7.22 9.76 26.53
CA LEU A 518 7.38 10.55 25.33
C LEU A 518 6.22 10.24 24.38
N ALA A 519 5.53 11.28 23.93
CA ALA A 519 4.49 11.15 22.92
C ALA A 519 5.11 10.73 21.57
N GLU A 520 4.41 9.88 20.82
CA GLU A 520 4.85 9.47 19.50
C GLU A 520 4.47 10.51 18.46
N THR A 521 5.48 11.21 17.95
CA THR A 521 5.34 12.12 16.80
C THR A 521 6.21 11.61 15.67
N VAL A 522 5.60 11.35 14.52
CA VAL A 522 6.26 10.76 13.34
C VAL A 522 6.30 11.75 12.19
N LEU A 523 7.32 11.62 11.34
CA LEU A 523 7.39 12.33 10.08
C LEU A 523 6.91 11.39 8.97
N VAL A 524 5.97 11.84 8.14
CA VAL A 524 5.31 11.03 7.11
C VAL A 524 5.52 11.64 5.73
N VAL A 525 5.85 10.79 4.76
CA VAL A 525 5.76 11.10 3.33
C VAL A 525 4.66 10.23 2.75
N ARG A 526 3.65 10.84 2.13
CA ARG A 526 2.48 10.14 1.59
C ARG A 526 2.25 10.49 0.12
N SER A 527 1.86 9.48 -0.65
CA SER A 527 1.26 9.61 -1.97
C SER A 527 0.09 8.65 -2.11
N VAL A 528 -0.80 8.87 -3.08
CA VAL A 528 -1.94 7.98 -3.34
C VAL A 528 -1.96 7.62 -4.82
N SER A 529 -2.07 6.33 -5.11
CA SER A 529 -2.24 5.80 -6.47
C SER A 529 -3.67 5.30 -6.65
N THR A 530 -4.42 5.86 -7.60
CA THR A 530 -5.78 5.43 -7.95
C THR A 530 -5.71 4.45 -9.13
N MET A 531 -5.65 3.15 -8.83
CA MET A 531 -5.53 2.08 -9.81
C MET A 531 -6.92 1.61 -10.24
N LEU A 532 -7.53 2.34 -11.19
CA LEU A 532 -8.90 2.11 -11.67
C LEU A 532 -9.93 2.16 -10.52
N ASN A 533 -10.22 1.03 -9.90
CA ASN A 533 -11.21 0.91 -8.82
C ASN A 533 -10.63 1.07 -7.42
N TYR A 534 -9.34 0.80 -7.21
CA TYR A 534 -8.70 0.86 -5.90
C TYR A 534 -7.82 2.10 -5.73
N ASP A 535 -7.81 2.63 -4.51
CA ASP A 535 -6.87 3.65 -4.07
C ASP A 535 -5.86 3.04 -3.10
N TYR A 536 -4.59 3.15 -3.42
CA TYR A 536 -3.48 2.74 -2.58
C TYR A 536 -2.83 3.97 -1.94
N VAL A 537 -2.99 4.11 -0.64
CA VAL A 537 -2.32 5.15 0.16
C VAL A 537 -0.98 4.59 0.62
N TRP A 538 0.09 5.18 0.13
CA TRP A 538 1.47 4.79 0.42
C TRP A 538 2.06 5.73 1.47
N ASP A 539 2.44 5.18 2.63
CA ASP A 539 3.09 5.91 3.72
C ASP A 539 4.50 5.42 3.95
N MET A 540 5.46 6.36 3.98
CA MET A 540 6.80 6.18 4.51
C MET A 540 6.90 6.97 5.81
N ILE A 541 6.99 6.27 6.95
CA ILE A 541 6.83 6.85 8.28
C ILE A 541 8.15 6.74 9.05
N PHE A 542 8.63 7.86 9.55
CA PHE A 542 9.92 7.99 10.23
C PHE A 542 9.70 8.32 11.72
N HIS A 543 10.12 7.41 12.59
CA HIS A 543 9.90 7.48 14.02
C HIS A 543 11.09 8.13 14.77
N PRO A 544 10.85 8.79 15.92
CA PRO A 544 11.92 9.47 16.65
C PRO A 544 12.96 8.53 17.29
N ASN A 545 12.67 7.24 17.39
CA ASN A 545 13.59 6.22 17.88
C ASN A 545 14.47 5.58 16.77
N GLY A 546 14.45 6.13 15.56
CA GLY A 546 15.23 5.60 14.44
C GLY A 546 14.53 4.47 13.67
N ALA A 547 13.30 4.08 14.01
CA ALA A 547 12.54 3.12 13.22
C ALA A 547 11.95 3.78 11.97
N ILE A 548 11.81 2.99 10.90
CA ILE A 548 11.10 3.36 9.67
C ILE A 548 9.95 2.38 9.50
N GLU A 549 8.78 2.89 9.19
CA GLU A 549 7.63 2.08 8.80
C GLU A 549 7.24 2.39 7.37
N VAL A 550 7.03 1.35 6.58
CA VAL A 550 6.46 1.43 5.23
C VAL A 550 5.08 0.80 5.30
N ARG A 551 4.05 1.55 4.91
CA ARG A 551 2.66 1.11 5.04
C ARG A 551 1.87 1.37 3.77
N LEU A 552 1.09 0.37 3.39
CA LEU A 552 0.02 0.47 2.41
C LEU A 552 -1.31 0.47 3.15
N HIS A 553 -2.17 1.47 2.88
CA HIS A 553 -3.58 1.41 3.20
C HIS A 553 -4.37 1.32 1.89
N ALA A 554 -5.27 0.34 1.79
CA ALA A 554 -6.11 0.19 0.61
C ALA A 554 -7.53 0.67 0.88
N THR A 555 -8.08 1.40 -0.09
CA THR A 555 -9.45 1.93 -0.10
C THR A 555 -9.96 1.98 -1.55
N GLY A 556 -10.99 2.77 -1.85
CA GLY A 556 -11.58 2.87 -3.18
C GLY A 556 -12.78 1.94 -3.37
N TYR A 557 -13.00 1.48 -4.59
CA TYR A 557 -14.14 0.63 -4.94
C TYR A 557 -13.70 -0.81 -5.16
N ILE A 558 -14.48 -1.77 -4.64
CA ILE A 558 -14.27 -3.19 -4.96
C ILE A 558 -14.52 -3.45 -6.45
N SER A 559 -13.75 -4.35 -7.05
CA SER A 559 -14.10 -4.92 -8.36
C SER A 559 -15.26 -5.89 -8.20
N SER A 560 -16.21 -5.82 -9.11
CA SER A 560 -17.39 -6.67 -9.10
C SER A 560 -17.62 -7.39 -10.43
N ALA A 561 -18.41 -8.44 -10.39
CA ALA A 561 -18.86 -9.19 -11.55
C ALA A 561 -20.38 -9.42 -11.49
N PHE A 562 -20.98 -9.70 -12.62
CA PHE A 562 -22.39 -10.09 -12.66
C PHE A 562 -22.59 -11.42 -11.91
N LEU A 563 -23.62 -11.45 -11.06
CA LEU A 563 -23.94 -12.62 -10.23
C LEU A 563 -24.70 -13.68 -11.01
N PHE A 564 -24.06 -14.81 -11.31
CA PHE A 564 -24.69 -15.93 -11.98
C PHE A 564 -24.16 -17.30 -11.50
N GLY A 565 -24.99 -18.34 -11.62
CA GLY A 565 -24.57 -19.71 -11.34
C GLY A 565 -23.97 -19.88 -9.92
N ALA A 566 -22.80 -20.52 -9.85
CA ALA A 566 -22.10 -20.77 -8.58
C ALA A 566 -21.20 -19.60 -8.13
N ALA A 567 -21.44 -18.38 -8.58
CA ALA A 567 -20.61 -17.19 -8.31
C ALA A 567 -20.32 -16.96 -6.84
N ARG A 568 -21.23 -17.32 -5.93
CA ARG A 568 -21.03 -17.17 -4.47
C ARG A 568 -19.82 -17.94 -3.89
N ARG A 569 -19.21 -18.83 -4.68
CA ARG A 569 -17.91 -19.45 -4.31
C ARG A 569 -16.74 -18.50 -4.46
N TYR A 570 -16.94 -17.40 -5.15
CA TYR A 570 -15.88 -16.45 -5.52
C TYR A 570 -16.07 -15.08 -4.88
N GLY A 571 -16.90 -14.99 -3.85
CA GLY A 571 -17.15 -13.74 -3.12
C GLY A 571 -18.57 -13.66 -2.56
N ASN A 572 -18.94 -12.48 -2.09
CA ASN A 572 -20.27 -12.23 -1.53
C ASN A 572 -21.13 -11.41 -2.49
N ARG A 573 -22.45 -11.62 -2.41
CA ARG A 573 -23.41 -10.76 -3.08
C ARG A 573 -23.47 -9.42 -2.36
N VAL A 574 -23.14 -8.33 -3.06
CA VAL A 574 -23.13 -6.95 -2.54
C VAL A 574 -24.19 -6.06 -3.18
N GLY A 575 -24.91 -6.56 -4.17
CA GLY A 575 -26.03 -5.91 -4.84
C GLY A 575 -26.97 -6.94 -5.42
N GLU A 576 -28.10 -6.52 -6.04
CA GLU A 576 -29.11 -7.45 -6.54
C GLU A 576 -28.54 -8.44 -7.56
N HIS A 577 -27.72 -7.96 -8.49
CA HIS A 577 -27.05 -8.75 -9.53
C HIS A 577 -25.53 -8.65 -9.44
N THR A 578 -25.00 -8.19 -8.30
CA THR A 578 -23.58 -7.85 -8.13
C THR A 578 -22.89 -8.79 -7.16
N LEU A 579 -21.85 -9.43 -7.63
CA LEU A 579 -20.88 -10.18 -6.85
C LEU A 579 -19.67 -9.29 -6.55
N GLY A 580 -19.35 -9.05 -5.28
CA GLY A 580 -18.04 -8.55 -4.89
C GLY A 580 -17.03 -9.67 -4.97
N THR A 581 -16.06 -9.59 -5.87
CA THR A 581 -15.15 -10.71 -6.17
C THR A 581 -14.01 -10.79 -5.17
N VAL A 582 -13.75 -11.99 -4.65
CA VAL A 582 -12.60 -12.26 -3.77
C VAL A 582 -11.29 -11.94 -4.50
N HIS A 583 -10.35 -11.32 -3.80
CA HIS A 583 -9.05 -10.99 -4.36
C HIS A 583 -7.97 -10.82 -3.28
N THR A 584 -6.72 -10.90 -3.72
CA THR A 584 -5.57 -10.59 -2.88
C THR A 584 -4.86 -9.35 -3.41
N HIS A 585 -4.31 -8.57 -2.51
CA HIS A 585 -3.38 -7.50 -2.82
C HIS A 585 -2.02 -7.83 -2.25
N SER A 586 -0.96 -7.58 -3.00
CA SER A 586 0.43 -7.71 -2.55
C SER A 586 1.24 -6.54 -3.06
N ALA A 587 1.96 -5.85 -2.17
CA ALA A 587 2.90 -4.81 -2.51
C ALA A 587 4.33 -5.31 -2.26
N HIS A 588 5.22 -5.05 -3.19
CA HIS A 588 6.60 -5.51 -3.17
C HIS A 588 7.57 -4.34 -3.14
N PHE A 589 8.51 -4.38 -2.21
CA PHE A 589 9.44 -3.29 -1.93
C PHE A 589 10.88 -3.76 -2.02
N LYS A 590 11.73 -2.86 -2.53
CA LYS A 590 13.18 -2.94 -2.46
C LYS A 590 13.67 -2.12 -1.26
N VAL A 591 14.52 -2.71 -0.45
CA VAL A 591 15.13 -2.09 0.74
C VAL A 591 16.64 -2.32 0.68
N ASP A 592 17.38 -1.36 0.17
CA ASP A 592 18.83 -1.37 0.05
C ASP A 592 19.42 -0.78 1.34
N LEU A 593 19.82 -1.67 2.27
CA LEU A 593 20.27 -1.31 3.62
C LEU A 593 21.78 -1.14 3.69
N ASP A 594 22.22 0.02 4.25
CA ASP A 594 23.64 0.36 4.51
C ASP A 594 23.89 0.43 6.03
N VAL A 595 23.59 -0.64 6.76
CA VAL A 595 23.62 -0.66 8.24
C VAL A 595 25.06 -0.61 8.76
N GLY A 596 25.51 0.58 9.16
CA GLY A 596 26.88 0.79 9.63
C GLY A 596 27.94 0.66 8.53
N GLY A 597 27.54 0.71 7.25
CA GLY A 597 28.37 0.57 6.07
C GLY A 597 27.78 -0.42 5.05
N LEU A 598 28.54 -0.70 3.99
CA LEU A 598 28.09 -1.57 2.90
C LEU A 598 28.25 -3.07 3.18
N GLU A 599 29.14 -3.43 4.09
CA GLU A 599 29.37 -4.83 4.46
C GLU A 599 28.38 -5.25 5.54
N ASN A 600 27.41 -6.08 5.18
CA ASN A 600 26.35 -6.50 6.05
C ASN A 600 26.23 -8.03 6.12
N TRP A 601 25.67 -8.53 7.22
CA TRP A 601 25.39 -9.94 7.52
C TRP A 601 23.94 -10.10 7.91
N VAL A 602 23.32 -11.18 7.45
CA VAL A 602 21.92 -11.50 7.79
C VAL A 602 21.88 -12.47 8.95
N TRP A 603 21.22 -12.09 10.01
CA TRP A 603 21.04 -12.91 11.19
C TRP A 603 19.58 -13.29 11.40
N ALA A 604 19.37 -14.53 11.80
CA ALA A 604 18.09 -15.05 12.24
C ALA A 604 18.13 -15.37 13.74
N GLU A 605 17.13 -14.89 14.46
CA GLU A 605 16.95 -15.27 15.87
C GLU A 605 15.56 -15.87 16.08
N ASP A 606 15.54 -16.90 16.92
CA ASP A 606 14.33 -17.60 17.32
C ASP A 606 14.44 -18.02 18.79
N MET A 607 13.41 -18.67 19.30
CA MET A 607 13.39 -19.19 20.63
C MET A 607 13.16 -20.70 20.64
N THR A 608 13.74 -21.35 21.62
CA THR A 608 13.50 -22.78 21.91
C THR A 608 13.28 -23.00 23.39
N TYR A 609 12.56 -24.04 23.73
CA TYR A 609 12.41 -24.50 25.10
C TYR A 609 13.33 -25.70 25.34
N VAL A 610 14.13 -25.61 26.39
CA VAL A 610 15.05 -26.68 26.80
C VAL A 610 14.67 -27.15 28.19
N PRO A 611 14.42 -28.46 28.40
CA PRO A 611 14.16 -29.01 29.74
C PRO A 611 15.39 -28.86 30.59
N MET A 612 15.20 -28.42 31.82
CA MET A 612 16.27 -28.22 32.80
C MET A 612 15.79 -28.68 34.17
N ALA A 613 16.60 -29.46 34.88
CA ALA A 613 16.38 -29.72 36.30
C ALA A 613 16.50 -28.40 37.09
N VAL A 614 15.59 -28.19 38.03
CA VAL A 614 15.62 -27.00 38.91
C VAL A 614 16.86 -27.11 39.81
N PRO A 615 17.82 -26.14 39.78
CA PRO A 615 19.09 -26.29 40.48
C PRO A 615 18.97 -26.49 41.99
N TRP A 616 17.92 -25.96 42.60
CA TRP A 616 17.62 -26.11 44.05
C TRP A 616 16.59 -27.18 44.38
N SER A 617 16.06 -27.91 43.38
CA SER A 617 15.12 -29.01 43.49
C SER A 617 15.27 -29.94 42.27
N PRO A 618 16.39 -30.69 42.21
CA PRO A 618 16.75 -31.46 41.00
C PRO A 618 15.74 -32.52 40.55
N GLU A 619 14.85 -32.94 41.43
CA GLU A 619 13.75 -33.84 41.15
C GLU A 619 12.64 -33.19 40.29
N HIS A 620 12.61 -31.86 40.22
CA HIS A 620 11.67 -31.14 39.36
C HIS A 620 12.34 -30.62 38.10
N GLN A 621 11.58 -30.59 37.00
CA GLN A 621 12.02 -30.07 35.73
C GLN A 621 11.17 -28.88 35.30
N VAL A 622 11.80 -27.90 34.68
CA VAL A 622 11.15 -26.73 34.03
C VAL A 622 11.59 -26.61 32.59
N GLN A 623 10.75 -26.05 31.77
CA GLN A 623 11.07 -25.68 30.39
C GLN A 623 11.70 -24.29 30.41
N ARG A 624 13.01 -24.23 30.12
CA ARG A 624 13.75 -22.96 30.04
C ARG A 624 13.74 -22.42 28.64
N LEU A 625 13.25 -21.19 28.49
CA LEU A 625 13.27 -20.46 27.24
C LEU A 625 14.69 -20.01 26.93
N GLN A 626 15.15 -20.25 25.69
CA GLN A 626 16.46 -19.80 25.20
C GLN A 626 16.30 -19.14 23.84
N VAL A 627 17.19 -18.16 23.53
CA VAL A 627 17.35 -17.60 22.19
C VAL A 627 18.31 -18.48 21.39
N THR A 628 17.94 -18.78 20.16
CA THR A 628 18.81 -19.41 19.17
C THR A 628 19.17 -18.39 18.10
N ARG A 629 20.44 -18.38 17.71
CA ARG A 629 20.98 -17.45 16.69
C ARG A 629 21.58 -18.25 15.55
N LYS A 630 21.35 -17.78 14.34
CA LYS A 630 21.89 -18.39 13.11
C LYS A 630 22.32 -17.30 12.15
N LEU A 631 23.53 -17.37 11.63
CA LEU A 631 23.97 -16.60 10.46
C LEU A 631 23.35 -17.24 9.22
N LEU A 632 22.76 -16.43 8.35
CA LEU A 632 22.27 -16.84 7.04
C LEU A 632 23.34 -16.43 6.02
N GLU A 633 23.95 -17.40 5.38
CA GLU A 633 25.16 -17.20 4.59
C GLU A 633 24.87 -17.06 3.10
N THR A 634 23.68 -17.53 2.64
CA THR A 634 23.33 -17.53 1.23
C THR A 634 21.91 -16.98 1.02
N GLU A 635 21.63 -16.52 -0.18
CA GLU A 635 20.33 -15.99 -0.59
C GLU A 635 19.18 -16.97 -0.35
N GLU A 636 19.41 -18.28 -0.65
CA GLU A 636 18.39 -19.30 -0.42
C GLU A 636 18.05 -19.44 1.08
N GLN A 637 19.08 -19.35 1.97
CA GLN A 637 18.84 -19.40 3.41
C GLN A 637 18.09 -18.17 3.94
N ALA A 638 18.21 -17.03 3.27
CA ALA A 638 17.58 -15.77 3.63
C ALA A 638 16.29 -15.48 2.85
N SER A 639 15.68 -16.50 2.26
CA SER A 639 14.44 -16.40 1.48
C SER A 639 13.30 -17.13 2.17
N PHE A 640 12.24 -16.40 2.53
CA PHE A 640 11.14 -16.90 3.34
C PHE A 640 9.80 -16.77 2.60
N PRO A 641 9.08 -17.89 2.37
CA PRO A 641 7.80 -17.85 1.65
C PRO A 641 6.67 -17.26 2.51
N PRO A 642 5.61 -16.73 1.89
CA PRO A 642 4.42 -16.26 2.59
C PRO A 642 3.76 -17.38 3.40
N GLY A 643 3.44 -17.11 4.68
CA GLY A 643 2.83 -18.10 5.56
C GLY A 643 3.72 -19.28 5.93
N GLY A 644 4.98 -19.32 5.49
CA GLY A 644 5.96 -20.33 5.85
C GLY A 644 6.58 -20.10 7.23
N ALA A 645 7.40 -21.06 7.67
CA ALA A 645 8.19 -20.92 8.89
C ALA A 645 9.26 -19.85 8.67
N ARG A 646 9.11 -18.71 9.32
CA ARG A 646 10.08 -17.63 9.34
C ARG A 646 10.65 -17.47 10.75
N PRO A 647 11.96 -17.21 10.90
CA PRO A 647 12.53 -16.83 12.20
C PRO A 647 11.77 -15.63 12.78
N ARG A 648 11.61 -15.58 14.08
CA ARG A 648 10.89 -14.51 14.75
C ARG A 648 11.57 -13.16 14.57
N TYR A 649 12.89 -13.17 14.43
CA TYR A 649 13.71 -12.00 14.14
C TYR A 649 14.61 -12.31 12.94
N VAL A 650 14.56 -11.42 11.94
CA VAL A 650 15.54 -11.36 10.85
C VAL A 650 16.07 -9.94 10.84
N TYR A 651 17.39 -9.77 10.91
CA TYR A 651 18.01 -8.46 10.90
C TYR A 651 19.32 -8.46 10.12
N LEU A 652 19.63 -7.33 9.52
CA LEU A 652 20.89 -7.06 8.87
C LEU A 652 21.78 -6.29 9.86
N ALA A 653 23.04 -6.67 9.96
CA ALA A 653 23.99 -6.01 10.86
C ALA A 653 25.32 -5.77 10.18
N GLY A 654 25.93 -4.62 10.47
CA GLY A 654 27.29 -4.30 10.03
C GLY A 654 28.37 -4.97 10.91
N ASN A 655 29.63 -4.74 10.59
CA ASN A 655 30.79 -5.29 11.28
C ASN A 655 31.17 -4.53 12.57
N HIS A 656 30.49 -3.42 12.85
CA HIS A 656 30.74 -2.62 14.06
C HIS A 656 29.80 -3.03 15.18
N SER A 657 30.32 -3.02 16.40
CA SER A 657 29.53 -3.31 17.60
C SER A 657 29.18 -2.04 18.37
N ASN A 658 28.03 -2.06 19.05
CA ASN A 658 27.71 -1.05 20.05
C ASN A 658 28.59 -1.22 21.32
N LYS A 659 28.49 -0.31 22.30
CA LYS A 659 29.27 -0.36 23.54
C LYS A 659 29.07 -1.64 24.37
N TRP A 660 28.02 -2.39 24.11
CA TRP A 660 27.70 -3.65 24.77
C TRP A 660 28.24 -4.88 24.05
N GLY A 661 28.95 -4.68 22.93
CA GLY A 661 29.54 -5.76 22.14
C GLY A 661 28.59 -6.49 21.21
N HIS A 662 27.40 -5.93 20.93
CA HIS A 662 26.46 -6.49 19.97
C HIS A 662 26.68 -5.87 18.57
N PRO A 663 26.60 -6.66 17.49
CA PRO A 663 26.57 -6.13 16.12
C PRO A 663 25.45 -5.11 15.97
N ARG A 664 25.77 -3.95 15.37
CA ARG A 664 24.78 -2.88 15.12
C ARG A 664 23.92 -3.30 13.95
N GLY A 665 22.61 -3.44 14.17
CA GLY A 665 21.70 -4.00 13.19
C GLY A 665 20.37 -3.29 13.07
N TYR A 666 19.65 -3.63 11.99
CA TYR A 666 18.25 -3.26 11.76
C TYR A 666 17.43 -4.51 11.48
N ARG A 667 16.39 -4.70 12.27
CA ARG A 667 15.43 -5.79 12.15
C ARG A 667 14.35 -5.44 11.11
N ILE A 668 14.02 -6.40 10.25
CA ILE A 668 12.90 -6.33 9.32
C ILE A 668 11.71 -7.06 9.95
N GLN A 669 10.60 -6.37 10.14
CA GLN A 669 9.38 -6.93 10.70
C GLN A 669 8.22 -6.72 9.72
N VAL A 670 7.82 -7.79 9.03
CA VAL A 670 6.75 -7.74 8.04
C VAL A 670 5.39 -7.90 8.70
N LEU A 671 4.45 -7.07 8.28
CA LEU A 671 3.03 -7.13 8.61
C LEU A 671 2.27 -7.50 7.35
N SER A 672 2.03 -8.79 7.17
CA SER A 672 1.38 -9.37 5.98
C SER A 672 0.49 -10.52 6.40
N PHE A 673 -0.65 -10.67 5.72
CA PHE A 673 -1.60 -11.78 5.91
C PHE A 673 -2.24 -12.23 4.60
N ALA A 674 -1.61 -11.95 3.46
CA ALA A 674 -1.88 -12.66 2.21
C ALA A 674 -1.14 -14.00 2.24
N GLY A 675 -1.76 -15.02 1.74
CA GLY A 675 -1.09 -16.27 1.41
C GLY A 675 -0.29 -16.14 0.10
N GLU A 676 0.13 -17.27 -0.45
CA GLU A 676 0.75 -17.35 -1.76
C GLU A 676 -0.20 -16.80 -2.84
N PRO A 677 0.22 -15.81 -3.67
CA PRO A 677 -0.67 -15.18 -4.65
C PRO A 677 -1.16 -16.13 -5.73
N LEU A 678 -0.27 -16.96 -6.25
CA LEU A 678 -0.55 -18.04 -7.21
C LEU A 678 0.38 -19.23 -6.96
N PRO A 679 -0.09 -20.48 -7.20
CA PRO A 679 0.79 -21.64 -7.15
C PRO A 679 1.94 -21.53 -8.15
N GLN A 680 3.14 -21.92 -7.76
CA GLN A 680 4.36 -21.84 -8.58
C GLN A 680 4.27 -22.61 -9.90
N ASN A 681 3.36 -23.57 -10.03
CA ASN A 681 3.09 -24.29 -11.28
C ASN A 681 2.12 -23.55 -12.22
N SER A 682 1.62 -22.37 -11.83
CA SER A 682 0.80 -21.54 -12.69
C SER A 682 1.63 -20.91 -13.81
N SER A 683 1.13 -20.97 -15.04
CA SER A 683 1.81 -20.41 -16.21
C SER A 683 2.00 -18.89 -16.19
N LEU A 684 1.27 -18.18 -15.32
CA LEU A 684 1.34 -16.71 -15.20
C LEU A 684 2.27 -16.26 -14.07
N GLU A 685 2.64 -17.16 -13.17
CA GLU A 685 3.27 -16.84 -11.90
C GLU A 685 4.70 -16.25 -12.06
N ARG A 686 5.44 -16.67 -13.10
CA ARG A 686 6.81 -16.19 -13.36
C ARG A 686 6.93 -14.67 -13.50
N ALA A 687 5.88 -14.00 -13.98
CA ALA A 687 5.85 -12.54 -14.13
C ALA A 687 5.87 -11.78 -12.80
N PHE A 688 5.53 -12.46 -11.71
CA PHE A 688 5.52 -11.92 -10.35
C PHE A 688 6.04 -12.95 -9.34
N SER A 689 7.10 -13.68 -9.71
CA SER A 689 7.77 -14.68 -8.87
C SER A 689 8.35 -14.11 -7.56
N TRP A 690 8.49 -12.80 -7.44
CA TRP A 690 8.75 -12.11 -6.18
C TRP A 690 7.68 -12.40 -5.12
N GLY A 691 6.45 -12.68 -5.52
CA GLY A 691 5.35 -13.09 -4.62
C GLY A 691 5.55 -14.44 -3.93
N ARG A 692 6.56 -15.24 -4.33
CA ARG A 692 6.97 -16.45 -3.62
C ARG A 692 7.60 -16.17 -2.26
N TYR A 693 8.00 -14.90 -2.01
CA TYR A 693 8.79 -14.53 -0.85
C TYR A 693 8.10 -13.41 -0.09
N GLU A 694 7.83 -13.61 1.19
CA GLU A 694 7.44 -12.54 2.10
C GLU A 694 8.64 -11.64 2.45
N LEU A 695 9.81 -12.26 2.54
CA LEU A 695 11.11 -11.60 2.70
C LEU A 695 12.17 -12.43 2.01
N ALA A 696 12.99 -11.80 1.19
CA ALA A 696 14.21 -12.37 0.64
C ALA A 696 15.34 -11.37 0.76
N VAL A 697 16.58 -11.83 0.97
CA VAL A 697 17.76 -10.98 0.98
C VAL A 697 18.75 -11.51 -0.06
N THR A 698 19.18 -10.60 -0.96
CA THR A 698 20.13 -10.90 -2.03
C THR A 698 21.35 -10.00 -1.94
N GLN A 699 22.43 -10.41 -2.58
CA GLN A 699 23.54 -9.53 -2.85
C GLN A 699 23.06 -8.40 -3.77
N ARG A 700 23.46 -7.17 -3.49
CA ARG A 700 23.13 -6.01 -4.32
C ARG A 700 23.92 -6.02 -5.62
N LYS A 701 23.23 -5.92 -6.76
CA LYS A 701 23.85 -5.85 -8.11
C LYS A 701 23.25 -4.69 -8.90
N GLU A 702 24.06 -4.06 -9.76
CA GLU A 702 23.60 -2.96 -10.63
C GLU A 702 22.65 -3.45 -11.72
N GLU A 703 22.75 -4.72 -12.11
CA GLU A 703 21.88 -5.38 -13.10
C GLU A 703 20.49 -5.68 -12.53
N GLU A 704 20.39 -5.90 -11.21
CA GLU A 704 19.15 -6.23 -10.49
C GLU A 704 18.50 -4.96 -9.88
N ARG A 705 18.31 -3.93 -10.72
CA ARG A 705 17.78 -2.63 -10.28
C ARG A 705 16.33 -2.71 -9.82
N SER A 706 15.52 -3.55 -10.45
CA SER A 706 14.12 -3.77 -10.16
C SER A 706 13.78 -5.24 -10.21
N SER A 707 12.91 -5.69 -9.31
CA SER A 707 12.40 -7.06 -9.22
C SER A 707 11.34 -7.40 -10.27
N THR A 708 10.91 -6.42 -11.05
CA THR A 708 9.83 -6.54 -12.05
C THR A 708 10.10 -5.64 -13.25
N SER A 709 9.23 -5.72 -14.24
CA SER A 709 9.25 -4.89 -15.44
C SER A 709 7.82 -4.60 -15.89
N ILE A 710 7.60 -3.42 -16.47
CA ILE A 710 6.31 -3.00 -17.04
C ILE A 710 5.84 -3.91 -18.18
N TYR A 711 6.73 -4.70 -18.76
CA TYR A 711 6.44 -5.61 -19.85
C TYR A 711 5.88 -6.97 -19.38
N ASN A 712 6.08 -7.31 -18.10
CA ASN A 712 5.66 -8.58 -17.52
C ASN A 712 4.14 -8.76 -17.50
N LEU A 713 3.38 -7.66 -17.35
CA LEU A 713 1.92 -7.67 -17.36
C LEU A 713 1.36 -8.27 -18.65
N ASN A 714 1.95 -7.96 -19.80
CA ASN A 714 1.43 -8.27 -21.12
C ASN A 714 1.95 -9.61 -21.68
N ASP A 715 3.05 -10.12 -21.14
CA ASP A 715 3.59 -11.45 -21.49
C ASP A 715 4.14 -12.18 -20.26
N PRO A 716 3.28 -12.66 -19.38
CA PRO A 716 3.71 -13.33 -18.15
C PRO A 716 4.35 -14.71 -18.38
N TRP A 717 4.17 -15.30 -19.56
CA TRP A 717 4.78 -16.61 -19.89
C TRP A 717 6.29 -16.50 -20.17
N SER A 718 6.74 -15.31 -20.59
CA SER A 718 8.14 -15.02 -20.89
C SER A 718 8.50 -13.64 -20.33
N PRO A 719 8.53 -13.48 -18.99
CA PRO A 719 8.81 -12.22 -18.38
C PRO A 719 10.19 -11.69 -18.74
N THR A 720 10.33 -10.37 -18.85
CA THR A 720 11.64 -9.74 -19.07
C THR A 720 12.49 -9.70 -17.81
N VAL A 721 11.85 -9.72 -16.64
CA VAL A 721 12.46 -9.88 -15.33
C VAL A 721 11.71 -10.98 -14.59
N ASP A 722 12.43 -12.03 -14.20
CA ASP A 722 11.95 -13.12 -13.34
C ASP A 722 12.71 -13.03 -12.02
N PHE A 723 12.03 -12.60 -10.95
CA PHE A 723 12.67 -12.40 -9.65
C PHE A 723 13.25 -13.71 -9.07
N ALA A 724 12.70 -14.85 -9.45
CA ALA A 724 13.24 -16.14 -9.00
C ALA A 724 14.69 -16.35 -9.42
N ASP A 725 15.15 -15.71 -10.50
CA ASP A 725 16.54 -15.76 -10.96
C ASP A 725 17.51 -14.98 -10.04
N PHE A 726 16.98 -14.08 -9.18
CA PHE A 726 17.78 -13.33 -8.21
C PHE A 726 18.22 -14.21 -7.04
N ILE A 727 17.47 -15.27 -6.74
CA ILE A 727 17.77 -16.23 -5.67
C ILE A 727 18.57 -17.38 -6.27
N ASN A 728 19.86 -17.19 -6.37
CA ASN A 728 20.79 -18.11 -7.08
C ASN A 728 21.83 -18.78 -6.14
N ASN A 729 21.58 -18.69 -4.81
CA ASN A 729 22.41 -19.24 -3.75
C ASN A 729 23.82 -18.59 -3.62
N GLU A 730 23.98 -17.36 -4.07
CA GLU A 730 25.19 -16.57 -3.82
C GLU A 730 25.37 -16.27 -2.34
N THR A 731 26.62 -15.98 -1.95
CA THR A 731 26.91 -15.59 -0.57
C THR A 731 26.42 -14.17 -0.29
N ILE A 732 25.77 -14.00 0.86
CA ILE A 732 25.32 -12.69 1.37
C ILE A 732 26.09 -12.26 2.63
N ALA A 733 27.09 -13.03 3.05
CA ALA A 733 27.87 -12.71 4.25
C ALA A 733 28.94 -11.65 3.93
N GLY A 734 28.84 -10.49 4.56
CA GLY A 734 29.79 -9.39 4.39
C GLY A 734 29.68 -8.69 3.04
N GLN A 735 28.49 -8.67 2.43
CA GLN A 735 28.22 -8.06 1.15
C GLN A 735 27.34 -6.81 1.29
N ASP A 736 27.27 -6.00 0.22
CA ASP A 736 26.23 -4.98 0.04
C ASP A 736 24.92 -5.71 -0.26
N LEU A 737 23.86 -5.46 0.53
CA LEU A 737 22.66 -6.29 0.54
C LEU A 737 21.39 -5.52 0.24
N VAL A 738 20.48 -6.19 -0.46
CA VAL A 738 19.10 -5.73 -0.67
C VAL A 738 18.13 -6.70 -0.01
N ALA A 739 17.26 -6.18 0.83
CA ALA A 739 16.10 -6.92 1.32
C ALA A 739 14.89 -6.61 0.43
N TRP A 740 14.25 -7.67 -0.05
CA TRP A 740 13.02 -7.63 -0.84
C TRP A 740 11.86 -8.04 0.05
N VAL A 741 10.91 -7.13 0.24
CA VAL A 741 9.81 -7.31 1.21
C VAL A 741 8.48 -7.30 0.47
N THR A 742 7.68 -8.36 0.66
CA THR A 742 6.32 -8.44 0.12
C THR A 742 5.32 -8.43 1.27
N ALA A 743 4.38 -7.49 1.22
CA ALA A 743 3.29 -7.41 2.19
C ALA A 743 1.95 -7.35 1.46
N GLY A 744 0.98 -8.12 1.94
CA GLY A 744 -0.32 -8.19 1.28
C GLY A 744 -1.42 -8.70 2.19
N PHE A 745 -2.65 -8.67 1.67
CA PHE A 745 -3.84 -9.13 2.36
C PHE A 745 -4.83 -9.82 1.41
N LEU A 746 -5.65 -10.70 1.97
CA LEU A 746 -6.82 -11.27 1.30
C LEU A 746 -8.02 -10.36 1.57
N HIS A 747 -8.74 -9.96 0.51
CA HIS A 747 -9.99 -9.24 0.62
C HIS A 747 -11.15 -10.13 0.11
N ILE A 748 -12.11 -10.37 0.98
CA ILE A 748 -13.39 -10.99 0.64
C ILE A 748 -14.44 -9.90 0.78
N PRO A 749 -14.88 -9.25 -0.31
CA PRO A 749 -15.81 -8.13 -0.23
C PRO A 749 -17.12 -8.49 0.48
N HIS A 750 -17.68 -7.53 1.19
CA HIS A 750 -18.88 -7.66 1.98
C HIS A 750 -19.74 -6.38 1.91
N ALA A 751 -20.87 -6.34 2.60
CA ALA A 751 -21.83 -5.25 2.47
C ALA A 751 -21.24 -3.87 2.88
N GLU A 752 -20.32 -3.88 3.84
CA GLU A 752 -19.67 -2.67 4.37
C GLU A 752 -18.58 -2.10 3.46
N ASP A 753 -18.18 -2.83 2.39
CA ASP A 753 -17.33 -2.30 1.32
C ASP A 753 -18.11 -1.46 0.29
N VAL A 754 -19.40 -1.29 0.51
CA VAL A 754 -20.29 -0.53 -0.37
C VAL A 754 -20.77 0.74 0.34
N PRO A 755 -20.57 1.96 -0.24
CA PRO A 755 -20.03 2.22 -1.59
C PRO A 755 -18.51 2.06 -1.72
N ASN A 756 -17.72 2.30 -0.68
CA ASN A 756 -16.25 2.25 -0.68
C ASN A 756 -15.72 1.31 0.40
N THR A 757 -14.65 0.62 0.07
CA THR A 757 -13.80 -0.05 1.05
C THR A 757 -13.16 0.98 1.97
N VAL A 758 -13.15 0.71 3.27
CA VAL A 758 -12.50 1.57 4.27
C VAL A 758 -11.05 1.15 4.50
N THR A 759 -10.18 2.10 4.87
CA THR A 759 -8.76 1.81 5.16
C THR A 759 -8.56 0.98 6.44
N VAL A 760 -9.52 1.05 7.37
CA VAL A 760 -9.44 0.33 8.65
C VAL A 760 -9.52 -1.18 8.40
N GLY A 761 -8.48 -1.91 8.82
CA GLY A 761 -8.39 -3.36 8.60
C GLY A 761 -7.72 -3.76 7.26
N ASN A 762 -7.56 -2.82 6.33
CA ASN A 762 -6.92 -3.03 5.02
C ASN A 762 -5.56 -2.34 4.96
N SER A 763 -4.71 -2.58 5.96
CA SER A 763 -3.39 -1.98 6.10
C SER A 763 -2.33 -3.05 6.31
N VAL A 764 -1.28 -3.02 5.48
CA VAL A 764 -0.15 -3.94 5.50
C VAL A 764 1.16 -3.18 5.27
N GLY A 765 2.29 -3.81 5.55
CA GLY A 765 3.58 -3.16 5.37
C GLY A 765 4.68 -3.83 6.17
N PHE A 766 5.68 -3.07 6.56
CA PHE A 766 6.79 -3.57 7.37
C PHE A 766 7.46 -2.45 8.17
N PHE A 767 8.17 -2.86 9.20
CA PHE A 767 9.06 -1.99 9.98
C PHE A 767 10.52 -2.35 9.74
N LEU A 768 11.36 -1.33 9.66
CA LEU A 768 12.80 -1.41 9.86
C LEU A 768 13.08 -0.83 11.25
N ARG A 769 13.50 -1.67 12.16
CA ARG A 769 13.65 -1.30 13.56
C ARG A 769 15.10 -1.41 14.00
N PRO A 770 15.68 -0.42 14.73
CA PRO A 770 16.98 -0.57 15.35
C PRO A 770 17.04 -1.85 16.19
N TYR A 771 18.10 -2.63 16.03
CA TYR A 771 18.37 -3.82 16.80
C TYR A 771 19.84 -3.82 17.24
N ASN A 772 20.07 -3.38 18.47
CA ASN A 772 21.42 -3.09 18.98
C ASN A 772 22.20 -2.05 18.14
N PHE A 773 21.52 -1.27 17.30
CA PHE A 773 22.15 -0.24 16.46
C PHE A 773 22.72 0.90 17.30
N PHE A 774 21.96 1.33 18.31
CA PHE A 774 22.36 2.35 19.27
C PHE A 774 22.84 1.72 20.59
N ASP A 775 23.51 2.54 21.42
CA ASP A 775 23.92 2.14 22.78
C ASP A 775 22.76 2.15 23.76
N GLN A 776 21.72 2.93 23.48
CA GLN A 776 20.46 3.06 24.21
C GLN A 776 19.40 3.65 23.26
N ASP A 777 18.16 3.80 23.71
CA ASP A 777 17.10 4.46 22.93
C ASP A 777 17.54 5.89 22.56
N PRO A 778 17.71 6.22 21.26
CA PRO A 778 18.16 7.54 20.83
C PRO A 778 17.14 8.65 21.11
N SER A 779 15.88 8.30 21.38
CA SER A 779 14.84 9.27 21.76
C SER A 779 14.84 9.61 23.25
N PHE A 780 15.73 8.98 24.05
CA PHE A 780 15.81 9.22 25.48
C PHE A 780 16.10 10.68 25.82
N GLU A 781 16.97 11.32 25.06
CA GLU A 781 17.37 12.73 25.24
C GLU A 781 16.45 13.72 24.53
N SER A 782 15.31 13.28 24.02
CA SER A 782 14.36 14.18 23.36
C SER A 782 13.87 15.25 24.33
N ALA A 783 13.90 16.50 23.89
CA ALA A 783 13.34 17.62 24.64
C ALA A 783 11.82 17.52 24.84
N ASP A 784 11.13 16.67 24.06
CA ASP A 784 9.70 16.39 24.21
C ASP A 784 9.41 15.36 25.30
N SER A 785 10.44 14.79 25.95
CA SER A 785 10.29 13.81 27.02
C SER A 785 9.77 14.47 28.30
N VAL A 786 8.80 13.82 28.95
CA VAL A 786 8.17 14.28 30.18
C VAL A 786 8.61 13.38 31.31
N TYR A 787 9.14 13.97 32.37
CA TYR A 787 9.57 13.30 33.60
C TYR A 787 9.06 14.02 34.82
N PHE A 788 8.45 13.33 35.76
CA PHE A 788 8.10 13.88 37.04
C PHE A 788 8.15 12.80 38.16
N GLN A 789 8.32 13.24 39.38
CA GLN A 789 8.28 12.41 40.60
C GLN A 789 7.11 12.88 41.47
N GLY A 790 6.17 11.97 41.72
CA GLY A 790 4.94 12.27 42.44
C GLY A 790 3.86 12.90 41.57
N ASP A 791 2.60 12.60 41.89
CA ASP A 791 1.44 13.00 41.08
C ASP A 791 1.20 14.54 41.09
N GLN A 792 1.81 15.24 42.04
CA GLN A 792 1.67 16.69 42.18
C GLN A 792 2.33 17.47 41.01
N ASP A 793 3.38 16.92 40.44
CA ASP A 793 4.14 17.56 39.38
C ASP A 793 3.52 17.37 38.01
N ALA A 794 2.54 16.47 37.87
CA ALA A 794 1.91 16.15 36.58
C ALA A 794 1.24 17.37 35.90
N GLY A 795 0.77 18.33 36.70
CA GLY A 795 0.16 19.57 36.23
C GLY A 795 1.12 20.76 36.15
N ALA A 796 2.40 20.60 36.52
CA ALA A 796 3.35 21.70 36.52
C ALA A 796 3.95 21.94 35.13
N CYS A 797 3.81 23.17 34.57
CA CYS A 797 4.32 23.55 33.25
C CYS A 797 5.84 23.37 33.11
N GLU A 798 6.57 23.54 34.17
CA GLU A 798 8.04 23.41 34.22
C GLU A 798 8.49 21.96 34.01
N VAL A 799 7.65 20.99 34.40
CA VAL A 799 7.92 19.55 34.33
C VAL A 799 7.19 18.92 33.17
N ASN A 800 5.96 19.34 32.90
CA ASN A 800 5.12 18.88 31.79
C ASN A 800 4.58 20.09 31.02
N PRO A 801 5.30 20.59 30.02
CA PRO A 801 4.87 21.77 29.26
C PRO A 801 3.48 21.61 28.61
N LEU A 802 3.08 20.37 28.31
CA LEU A 802 1.75 20.08 27.71
C LEU A 802 0.60 20.27 28.71
N ALA A 803 0.87 20.22 30.03
CA ALA A 803 -0.15 20.46 31.05
C ALA A 803 -0.68 21.91 31.03
N CYS A 804 0.08 22.82 30.44
CA CYS A 804 -0.26 24.25 30.38
C CYS A 804 -0.75 24.69 29.01
N LEU A 805 -0.86 23.78 28.07
CA LEU A 805 -1.53 24.10 26.82
C LEU A 805 -3.02 24.30 27.09
N PRO A 806 -3.63 25.38 26.55
CA PRO A 806 -5.06 25.58 26.67
C PRO A 806 -5.82 24.40 26.08
N GLN A 807 -6.92 24.00 26.72
CA GLN A 807 -7.78 22.90 26.23
C GLN A 807 -8.47 23.26 24.91
N ALA A 808 -8.56 24.56 24.59
CA ALA A 808 -9.00 25.05 23.29
C ALA A 808 -7.87 25.81 22.63
N ALA A 809 -7.84 25.87 21.31
CA ALA A 809 -6.84 26.66 20.58
C ALA A 809 -6.83 28.09 21.07
N ALA A 810 -5.63 28.61 21.42
CA ALA A 810 -5.47 30.01 21.87
C ALA A 810 -5.71 31.02 20.74
N CYS A 811 -5.74 30.55 19.51
CA CYS A 811 -6.05 31.34 18.31
C CYS A 811 -6.79 30.47 17.30
N ALA A 812 -7.59 31.05 16.44
CA ALA A 812 -8.19 30.36 15.31
C ALA A 812 -7.18 30.31 14.15
N PRO A 813 -6.88 29.12 13.57
CA PRO A 813 -6.10 29.06 12.36
C PRO A 813 -6.82 29.77 11.20
N ASP A 814 -6.05 30.42 10.32
CA ASP A 814 -6.61 31.06 9.12
C ASP A 814 -6.91 30.00 8.05
N LEU A 815 -8.02 29.30 8.26
CA LEU A 815 -8.50 28.26 7.36
C LEU A 815 -9.67 28.79 6.54
N PRO A 816 -9.78 28.41 5.26
CA PRO A 816 -10.95 28.71 4.45
C PRO A 816 -12.20 28.06 5.08
N ALA A 817 -13.36 28.66 4.79
CA ALA A 817 -14.62 28.13 5.33
C ALA A 817 -14.83 26.67 4.92
N PHE A 818 -15.20 25.84 5.90
CA PHE A 818 -15.55 24.45 5.62
C PHE A 818 -16.88 24.41 4.85
N SER A 819 -16.89 23.71 3.74
CA SER A 819 -18.08 23.49 2.92
C SER A 819 -18.30 21.98 2.71
N HIS A 820 -19.43 21.60 2.10
CA HIS A 820 -19.73 20.19 1.76
C HIS A 820 -18.70 19.52 0.83
N GLY A 821 -17.82 20.29 0.18
CA GLY A 821 -16.70 19.81 -0.62
C GLY A 821 -15.35 19.91 0.08
N GLY A 822 -15.33 20.10 1.41
CA GLY A 822 -14.13 20.38 2.17
C GLY A 822 -13.78 21.88 2.23
N PHE A 823 -12.52 22.20 2.54
CA PHE A 823 -12.04 23.58 2.54
C PHE A 823 -11.86 24.04 1.08
N SER A 824 -12.55 25.13 0.70
CA SER A 824 -12.37 25.73 -0.62
C SER A 824 -11.11 26.58 -0.64
N HIS A 825 -10.25 26.38 -1.61
CA HIS A 825 -9.21 27.35 -1.95
C HIS A 825 -9.83 28.40 -2.89
N ASN A 826 -9.94 29.63 -2.45
CA ASN A 826 -10.25 30.75 -3.33
C ASN A 826 -8.98 31.28 -4.00
#